data_963ceaea980bf42bc1a851065b094490
#
_entry.id   963ceaea980bf42bc1a851065b094490
#
_cell.length_a   1.000
_cell.length_b   1.000
_cell.length_c   1.000
_cell.angle_alpha   90.00
_cell.angle_beta   90.00
_cell.angle_gamma   90.00
#
_symmetry.space_group_name_H-M   'P 1'
#
loop_
_entity.id
_entity.type
_entity.pdbx_description
1 polymer ?
#
loop_
_entity_poly.entity_id
_entity_poly.type
_entity_poly.pdbx_seq_one_letter_code
_entity_poly.pdbx_strand_id
1 'polypeptide(L)'
;MILAAVIAFCLQAPPDTLAPAAVYAVKELPVVRATEAVRVDSLVSTPMGVADILRAFTGVQVKDYGGAGGLKTVNVRSLGSEHVGIFLDGIQVDNAQNMQVDLGRFSTDGLGQVLLYNSQKTSRLQTAKEYAAGASVHLESALPTVSGGEVRLRGGTLGTVNPSVQWDRRLSGRLMLRTSADFLYSAGRYPYPCFDTTLVRENGDIRSLRLEAQLFGRLRGGSWQVRVYGYGSERGFPGPVIRRLSFPFSAERQADQDLFVQGGWTQEWTGRYSTAVRFKYANNYTHYNTHPEKNPMALPYNLHYRQQSGYLSLAQSVVLAGPWSVDVCVDVQRNALDADVGQFVTPRRTTLTGALATRVVWQTFRAAAHLVYEGAWDRFRTPSAGGWSRSGGYRDSWMPSLSLFWTPLRWLEADAFVKRTYRLPSFNDLYYSLMGNANLVPEAALQVGADVRLTLRPDGWELGLRVSPYYNRVSNKIVAIPTLSQFRWTMLNVGLVDITGADVKASASWHSGPWRASGTLRYSFQQALDHSVPDSQTWGNQIPYIPRHSGSVSASFGWKDLAFTWDSSFTGSRWSRTANTPDYYLAPWSLSSAAVQYTLRFRERDVADRPGAPSAGRALLLGVTIDNVFNTPYQVVQGYPMPGFSAQFSVSFRW
;
A
#
# COMPACT_ATOMS: atom_id res chain seq x y z
N MET A 1 31.02 10.00 -3.67
CA MET A 1 31.79 10.90 -2.79
C MET A 1 31.00 11.33 -1.55
N ILE A 2 29.78 11.83 -1.63
CA ILE A 2 28.98 12.27 -0.45
C ILE A 2 28.72 11.11 0.54
N LEU A 3 28.39 9.92 0.05
CA LEU A 3 28.16 8.74 0.90
C LEU A 3 29.43 8.29 1.64
N ALA A 4 30.59 8.37 1.00
CA ALA A 4 31.88 8.07 1.61
C ALA A 4 32.29 9.09 2.68
N ALA A 5 31.96 10.37 2.49
CA ALA A 5 32.22 11.42 3.47
C ALA A 5 31.34 11.30 4.72
N VAL A 6 30.07 10.91 4.57
CA VAL A 6 29.14 10.65 5.69
C VAL A 6 29.59 9.43 6.49
N ILE A 7 30.05 8.37 5.82
CA ILE A 7 30.59 7.18 6.48
C ILE A 7 31.89 7.51 7.25
N ALA A 8 32.78 8.31 6.67
CA ALA A 8 34.05 8.72 7.31
C ALA A 8 33.82 9.60 8.55
N PHE A 9 32.82 10.50 8.54
CA PHE A 9 32.48 11.33 9.68
C PHE A 9 31.89 10.54 10.85
N CYS A 10 31.14 9.45 10.57
CA CYS A 10 30.55 8.59 11.61
C CYS A 10 31.57 7.61 12.23
N LEU A 11 32.70 7.33 11.57
CA LEU A 11 33.72 6.38 12.06
C LEU A 11 34.75 6.99 13.02
N GLN A 12 34.80 8.31 13.16
CA GLN A 12 35.78 9.02 13.98
C GLN A 12 35.37 9.34 15.42
N ALA A 13 34.19 8.89 15.88
CA ALA A 13 33.76 9.11 17.24
C ALA A 13 34.28 8.01 18.20
N PRO A 14 34.81 8.35 19.39
CA PRO A 14 35.32 7.36 20.34
C PRO A 14 34.21 6.44 20.86
N PRO A 15 34.53 5.20 21.25
CA PRO A 15 33.55 4.24 21.73
C PRO A 15 33.08 4.59 23.14
N ASP A 16 32.00 5.33 23.28
CA ASP A 16 31.30 5.45 24.55
C ASP A 16 30.52 4.15 24.82
N THR A 17 30.88 3.47 25.89
CA THR A 17 30.14 2.35 26.48
C THR A 17 28.82 2.88 27.07
N LEU A 18 27.82 3.05 26.24
CA LEU A 18 26.46 3.35 26.71
C LEU A 18 25.68 2.05 26.87
N ALA A 19 25.07 1.92 28.07
CA ALA A 19 24.07 0.92 28.39
C ALA A 19 23.01 0.78 27.26
N PRO A 20 22.29 -0.37 27.12
CA PRO A 20 21.30 -0.56 26.08
C PRO A 20 20.28 0.56 26.19
N ALA A 21 20.47 1.62 25.40
CA ALA A 21 19.60 2.77 25.39
C ALA A 21 18.26 2.31 24.84
N ALA A 22 17.24 2.38 25.69
CA ALA A 22 15.86 2.33 25.28
C ALA A 22 15.69 3.22 24.04
N VAL A 23 15.01 2.68 23.03
CA VAL A 23 14.61 3.44 21.86
C VAL A 23 13.74 4.59 22.36
N TYR A 24 14.29 5.78 22.44
CA TYR A 24 13.50 6.99 22.55
C TYR A 24 12.86 7.28 21.18
N ALA A 25 12.01 6.38 20.72
CA ALA A 25 10.87 6.84 19.97
C ALA A 25 10.07 7.66 20.98
N VAL A 26 9.91 8.94 20.71
CA VAL A 26 8.94 9.74 21.46
C VAL A 26 7.65 8.95 21.38
N LYS A 27 7.25 8.34 22.51
CA LYS A 27 6.03 7.52 22.60
C LYS A 27 4.85 8.48 22.67
N GLU A 28 4.71 9.26 21.60
CA GLU A 28 3.53 10.09 21.44
C GLU A 28 2.37 9.17 21.18
N LEU A 29 1.40 9.19 22.05
CA LEU A 29 0.10 8.59 21.76
C LEU A 29 -0.49 9.38 20.58
N PRO A 30 -0.69 8.75 19.41
CA PRO A 30 -1.36 9.43 18.31
C PRO A 30 -2.74 9.87 18.77
N VAL A 31 -3.21 11.02 18.29
CA VAL A 31 -4.58 11.49 18.58
C VAL A 31 -5.58 10.47 18.08
N VAL A 32 -5.36 9.93 16.88
CA VAL A 32 -6.18 8.88 16.26
C VAL A 32 -5.32 7.63 16.07
N ARG A 33 -5.84 6.47 16.44
CA ARG A 33 -5.20 5.17 16.18
C ARG A 33 -5.40 4.74 14.73
N ALA A 34 -4.48 3.92 14.23
CA ALA A 34 -4.67 3.26 12.95
C ALA A 34 -5.99 2.48 12.93
N THR A 35 -6.68 2.54 11.78
CA THR A 35 -7.90 1.77 11.54
C THR A 35 -7.60 0.28 11.57
N GLU A 36 -6.57 -0.14 10.85
CA GLU A 36 -6.02 -1.49 10.87
C GLU A 36 -4.51 -1.41 11.08
N ALA A 37 -3.98 -2.37 11.80
CA ALA A 37 -2.55 -2.52 12.05
C ALA A 37 -2.18 -4.00 12.06
N VAL A 38 -1.16 -4.38 11.30
CA VAL A 38 -0.59 -5.72 11.29
C VAL A 38 0.92 -5.62 11.46
N ARG A 39 1.44 -6.28 12.47
CA ARG A 39 2.87 -6.49 12.64
C ARG A 39 3.29 -7.70 11.81
N VAL A 40 4.27 -7.53 10.95
CA VAL A 40 4.71 -8.57 10.02
C VAL A 40 5.35 -9.74 10.76
N ASP A 41 6.08 -9.46 11.85
CA ASP A 41 6.72 -10.47 12.71
C ASP A 41 5.73 -11.36 13.50
N SER A 42 4.47 -10.93 13.63
CA SER A 42 3.43 -11.68 14.35
C SER A 42 2.64 -12.64 13.44
N LEU A 43 2.87 -12.61 12.13
CA LEU A 43 2.18 -13.47 11.19
C LEU A 43 2.75 -14.91 11.24
N VAL A 44 1.88 -15.90 11.32
CA VAL A 44 2.25 -17.33 11.30
C VAL A 44 2.86 -17.72 9.97
N SER A 45 2.30 -17.21 8.87
CA SER A 45 2.88 -17.31 7.54
C SER A 45 3.06 -15.90 7.01
N THR A 46 4.29 -15.53 6.67
CA THR A 46 4.57 -14.21 6.09
C THR A 46 4.19 -14.22 4.62
N PRO A 47 3.16 -13.45 4.19
CA PRO A 47 2.80 -13.34 2.79
C PRO A 47 3.96 -12.82 1.94
N MET A 48 3.99 -13.14 0.65
CA MET A 48 5.04 -12.66 -0.25
C MET A 48 4.95 -11.16 -0.51
N GLY A 49 3.74 -10.60 -0.53
CA GLY A 49 3.51 -9.22 -0.89
C GLY A 49 2.64 -8.44 0.10
N VAL A 50 2.80 -7.14 0.11
CA VAL A 50 2.00 -6.20 0.92
C VAL A 50 0.51 -6.27 0.56
N ALA A 51 0.17 -6.52 -0.71
CA ALA A 51 -1.21 -6.64 -1.17
C ALA A 51 -1.99 -7.73 -0.43
N ASP A 52 -1.32 -8.83 -0.05
CA ASP A 52 -1.95 -9.96 0.64
C ASP A 52 -2.30 -9.58 2.10
N ILE A 53 -1.46 -8.79 2.77
CA ILE A 53 -1.76 -8.23 4.10
C ILE A 53 -2.97 -7.29 4.01
N LEU A 54 -2.99 -6.39 3.02
CA LEU A 54 -4.07 -5.41 2.86
C LEU A 54 -5.40 -6.05 2.49
N ARG A 55 -5.41 -7.20 1.81
CA ARG A 55 -6.63 -7.96 1.50
C ARG A 55 -7.39 -8.39 2.75
N ALA A 56 -6.68 -8.57 3.86
CA ALA A 56 -7.30 -8.92 5.14
C ALA A 56 -7.87 -7.72 5.92
N PHE A 57 -7.64 -6.46 5.48
CA PHE A 57 -8.10 -5.27 6.20
C PHE A 57 -9.57 -4.98 5.92
N THR A 58 -10.30 -4.50 6.93
CA THR A 58 -11.71 -4.13 6.82
C THR A 58 -11.88 -2.90 5.92
N GLY A 59 -12.88 -2.92 5.03
CA GLY A 59 -13.15 -1.82 4.10
C GLY A 59 -12.13 -1.67 2.95
N VAL A 60 -11.21 -2.62 2.83
CA VAL A 60 -10.19 -2.65 1.79
C VAL A 60 -10.55 -3.65 0.70
N GLN A 61 -10.39 -3.24 -0.54
CA GLN A 61 -10.54 -4.08 -1.72
C GLN A 61 -9.23 -4.06 -2.51
N VAL A 62 -8.64 -5.22 -2.72
CA VAL A 62 -7.49 -5.38 -3.59
C VAL A 62 -7.97 -5.81 -4.97
N LYS A 63 -7.78 -4.96 -5.97
CA LYS A 63 -7.99 -5.29 -7.37
C LYS A 63 -6.78 -6.06 -7.86
N ASP A 64 -7.00 -7.27 -8.35
CA ASP A 64 -5.95 -8.21 -8.76
C ASP A 64 -6.30 -8.75 -10.16
N TYR A 65 -5.37 -8.62 -11.10
CA TYR A 65 -5.55 -9.06 -12.49
C TYR A 65 -5.03 -10.48 -12.76
N GLY A 66 -4.72 -11.22 -11.70
CA GLY A 66 -4.46 -12.65 -11.70
C GLY A 66 -3.00 -13.04 -11.51
N GLY A 67 -2.78 -14.06 -10.69
CA GLY A 67 -1.50 -14.69 -10.46
C GLY A 67 -0.46 -13.84 -9.75
N ALA A 68 0.77 -14.34 -9.72
CA ALA A 68 1.90 -13.66 -9.08
C ALA A 68 2.32 -12.38 -9.84
N GLY A 69 2.17 -12.38 -11.18
CA GLY A 69 2.54 -11.26 -12.06
C GLY A 69 1.45 -10.21 -12.26
N GLY A 70 0.23 -10.41 -11.75
CA GLY A 70 -0.89 -9.48 -11.91
C GLY A 70 -0.66 -8.13 -11.22
N LEU A 71 -1.13 -7.05 -11.84
CA LEU A 71 -1.20 -5.74 -11.20
C LEU A 71 -2.10 -5.81 -9.96
N LYS A 72 -1.63 -5.28 -8.82
CA LYS A 72 -2.37 -5.26 -7.56
C LYS A 72 -2.52 -3.83 -7.06
N THR A 73 -3.75 -3.30 -7.09
CA THR A 73 -4.07 -1.97 -6.56
C THR A 73 -5.03 -2.07 -5.39
N VAL A 74 -5.01 -1.08 -4.50
CA VAL A 74 -5.85 -1.04 -3.31
C VAL A 74 -6.87 0.08 -3.41
N ASN A 75 -8.12 -0.22 -3.08
CA ASN A 75 -9.21 0.73 -2.91
C ASN A 75 -9.72 0.66 -1.46
N VAL A 76 -9.95 1.80 -0.85
CA VAL A 76 -10.43 1.90 0.53
C VAL A 76 -11.77 2.60 0.55
N ARG A 77 -12.80 1.94 1.11
CA ARG A 77 -14.17 2.47 1.25
C ARG A 77 -14.70 3.08 -0.06
N SER A 78 -14.42 2.43 -1.19
CA SER A 78 -14.89 2.80 -2.55
C SER A 78 -14.47 4.19 -3.07
N LEU A 79 -13.48 4.84 -2.44
CA LEU A 79 -12.97 6.14 -2.89
C LEU A 79 -12.27 6.06 -4.26
N GLY A 80 -11.68 4.91 -4.59
CA GLY A 80 -10.78 4.71 -5.73
C GLY A 80 -9.33 4.58 -5.28
N SER A 81 -8.53 3.84 -6.03
CA SER A 81 -7.11 3.62 -5.71
C SER A 81 -6.29 4.91 -5.74
N GLU A 82 -6.72 5.88 -6.51
CA GLU A 82 -6.08 7.16 -6.72
C GLU A 82 -6.20 8.12 -5.52
N HIS A 83 -7.18 7.87 -4.64
CA HIS A 83 -7.38 8.60 -3.38
C HIS A 83 -6.63 7.98 -2.20
N VAL A 84 -5.98 6.83 -2.40
CA VAL A 84 -5.24 6.12 -1.34
C VAL A 84 -3.76 6.47 -1.42
N GLY A 85 -3.26 7.15 -0.41
CA GLY A 85 -1.82 7.41 -0.25
C GLY A 85 -1.09 6.16 0.27
N ILE A 86 -0.06 5.70 -0.44
CA ILE A 86 0.85 4.64 0.02
C ILE A 86 2.14 5.31 0.48
N PHE A 87 2.53 5.09 1.72
CA PHE A 87 3.72 5.69 2.33
C PHE A 87 4.70 4.62 2.78
N LEU A 88 5.94 4.72 2.37
CA LEU A 88 7.05 3.89 2.83
C LEU A 88 7.95 4.73 3.73
N ASP A 89 7.96 4.43 5.04
CA ASP A 89 8.64 5.22 6.09
C ASP A 89 8.30 6.72 6.05
N GLY A 90 7.01 7.04 5.84
CA GLY A 90 6.48 8.40 5.82
C GLY A 90 6.73 9.17 4.51
N ILE A 91 7.26 8.53 3.47
CA ILE A 91 7.47 9.12 2.15
C ILE A 91 6.53 8.45 1.15
N GLN A 92 5.75 9.26 0.41
CA GLN A 92 4.78 8.74 -0.54
C GLN A 92 5.46 7.94 -1.67
N VAL A 93 4.92 6.75 -1.93
CA VAL A 93 5.15 6.01 -3.17
C VAL A 93 4.07 6.44 -4.15
N ASP A 94 4.47 7.03 -5.23
CA ASP A 94 3.54 7.57 -6.22
C ASP A 94 3.91 7.14 -7.65
N ASN A 95 2.93 7.25 -8.53
CA ASN A 95 3.09 7.08 -9.97
C ASN A 95 2.34 8.21 -10.67
N ALA A 96 3.06 9.20 -11.17
CA ALA A 96 2.46 10.37 -11.81
C ALA A 96 1.81 10.03 -13.17
N GLN A 97 2.18 8.90 -13.80
CA GLN A 97 1.61 8.49 -15.08
C GLN A 97 0.13 8.14 -14.94
N ASN A 98 -0.25 7.30 -13.96
CA ASN A 98 -1.62 6.82 -13.80
C ASN A 98 -2.17 6.94 -12.37
N MET A 99 -1.41 7.49 -11.41
CA MET A 99 -1.78 7.64 -9.99
C MET A 99 -2.05 6.31 -9.25
N GLN A 100 -1.66 5.18 -9.82
CA GLN A 100 -1.86 3.86 -9.21
C GLN A 100 -0.52 3.24 -8.81
N VAL A 101 -0.46 2.72 -7.59
CA VAL A 101 0.71 2.02 -7.06
C VAL A 101 0.49 0.51 -7.18
N ASP A 102 1.38 -0.16 -7.90
CA ASP A 102 1.40 -1.63 -7.95
C ASP A 102 2.02 -2.19 -6.66
N LEU A 103 1.17 -2.68 -5.76
CA LEU A 103 1.59 -3.25 -4.48
C LEU A 103 2.33 -4.59 -4.63
N GLY A 104 2.25 -5.25 -5.79
CA GLY A 104 3.03 -6.45 -6.10
C GLY A 104 4.55 -6.19 -6.15
N ARG A 105 4.97 -4.93 -6.28
CA ARG A 105 6.38 -4.53 -6.28
C ARG A 105 7.01 -4.48 -4.88
N PHE A 106 6.22 -4.51 -3.80
CA PHE A 106 6.70 -4.39 -2.42
C PHE A 106 6.63 -5.75 -1.70
N SER A 107 7.79 -6.22 -1.25
CA SER A 107 7.90 -7.39 -0.38
C SER A 107 7.46 -7.03 1.04
N THR A 108 7.08 -8.05 1.80
CA THR A 108 6.90 -7.94 3.26
C THR A 108 8.22 -8.04 4.01
N ASP A 109 9.28 -8.50 3.35
CA ASP A 109 10.61 -8.65 3.96
C ASP A 109 11.17 -7.29 4.39
N GLY A 110 11.68 -7.19 5.60
CA GLY A 110 12.18 -5.95 6.18
C GLY A 110 11.12 -4.99 6.70
N LEU A 111 9.81 -5.24 6.47
CA LEU A 111 8.74 -4.46 7.09
C LEU A 111 8.51 -4.89 8.54
N GLY A 112 8.30 -3.93 9.43
CA GLY A 112 7.88 -4.15 10.81
C GLY A 112 6.37 -4.20 10.96
N GLN A 113 5.68 -3.26 10.29
CA GLN A 113 4.23 -3.18 10.34
C GLN A 113 3.63 -2.52 9.10
N VAL A 114 2.36 -2.86 8.87
CA VAL A 114 1.50 -2.26 7.85
C VAL A 114 0.30 -1.64 8.57
N LEU A 115 0.09 -0.34 8.37
CA LEU A 115 -0.97 0.43 9.02
C LEU A 115 -1.91 1.02 7.97
N LEU A 116 -3.20 1.06 8.29
CA LEU A 116 -4.21 1.77 7.50
C LEU A 116 -4.88 2.84 8.35
N TYR A 117 -5.01 4.04 7.81
CA TYR A 117 -5.83 5.11 8.36
C TYR A 117 -6.93 5.49 7.37
N ASN A 118 -8.19 5.34 7.77
CA ASN A 118 -9.35 5.83 7.02
C ASN A 118 -9.62 7.31 7.32
N SER A 119 -9.35 7.74 8.56
CA SER A 119 -9.33 9.13 8.99
C SER A 119 -7.99 9.78 8.61
N GLN A 120 -7.36 10.45 9.54
CA GLN A 120 -6.04 11.06 9.35
C GLN A 120 -5.07 10.49 10.39
N LYS A 121 -3.87 10.10 9.96
CA LYS A 121 -2.77 9.93 10.89
C LYS A 121 -2.50 11.27 11.56
N THR A 122 -2.34 11.30 12.86
CA THR A 122 -2.23 12.55 13.66
C THR A 122 -0.95 12.60 14.48
N SER A 123 0.13 11.95 14.04
CA SER A 123 1.44 12.06 14.64
C SER A 123 2.09 13.42 14.33
N ARG A 124 3.05 13.86 15.13
CA ARG A 124 3.88 15.04 14.86
C ARG A 124 4.80 14.78 13.66
N LEU A 125 5.26 15.84 13.03
CA LEU A 125 6.28 15.81 11.97
C LEU A 125 5.90 14.95 10.76
N GLN A 126 4.61 14.89 10.43
CA GLN A 126 4.13 14.28 9.20
C GLN A 126 4.51 15.14 7.99
N THR A 127 4.52 14.55 6.80
CA THR A 127 4.63 15.31 5.56
C THR A 127 3.31 15.97 5.20
N ALA A 128 3.33 17.02 4.40
CA ALA A 128 2.09 17.66 3.92
C ALA A 128 1.27 16.68 3.05
N LYS A 129 1.93 15.79 2.31
CA LYS A 129 1.28 14.71 1.53
C LYS A 129 0.55 13.69 2.41
N GLU A 130 1.06 13.37 3.60
CA GLU A 130 0.34 12.49 4.55
C GLU A 130 -0.97 13.14 5.00
N TYR A 131 -1.00 14.48 5.20
CA TYR A 131 -2.22 15.21 5.55
C TYR A 131 -3.21 15.32 4.37
N ALA A 132 -2.74 15.28 3.13
CA ALA A 132 -3.57 15.40 1.93
C ALA A 132 -4.30 14.11 1.53
N ALA A 133 -3.89 12.94 2.05
CA ALA A 133 -4.40 11.65 1.61
C ALA A 133 -5.87 11.38 2.02
N GLY A 134 -6.65 10.79 1.11
CA GLY A 134 -8.04 10.36 1.36
C GLY A 134 -8.12 9.20 2.35
N ALA A 135 -7.37 8.14 2.10
CA ALA A 135 -6.99 7.11 3.05
C ALA A 135 -5.48 6.90 2.94
N SER A 136 -4.82 6.42 3.97
CA SER A 136 -3.37 6.23 3.93
C SER A 136 -2.96 4.85 4.44
N VAL A 137 -2.13 4.18 3.65
CA VAL A 137 -1.45 2.94 4.00
C VAL A 137 0.01 3.28 4.30
N HIS A 138 0.47 2.90 5.48
CA HIS A 138 1.86 3.11 5.91
C HIS A 138 2.58 1.78 5.99
N LEU A 139 3.65 1.66 5.23
CA LEU A 139 4.60 0.56 5.24
C LEU A 139 5.80 1.02 6.09
N GLU A 140 5.90 0.52 7.30
CA GLU A 140 6.95 0.92 8.21
C GLU A 140 8.00 -0.16 8.34
N SER A 141 9.27 0.20 8.14
CA SER A 141 10.40 -0.73 8.24
C SER A 141 10.63 -1.19 9.65
N ALA A 142 11.00 -2.45 9.82
CA ALA A 142 11.51 -2.96 11.08
C ALA A 142 12.89 -2.36 11.35
N LEU A 143 13.05 -1.68 12.48
CA LEU A 143 14.35 -1.13 12.89
C LEU A 143 15.23 -2.26 13.44
N PRO A 144 16.38 -2.57 12.83
CA PRO A 144 17.28 -3.57 13.37
C PRO A 144 17.92 -3.07 14.67
N THR A 145 17.91 -3.91 15.70
CA THR A 145 18.50 -3.59 17.01
C THR A 145 19.81 -4.35 17.26
N VAL A 146 19.96 -5.50 16.63
CA VAL A 146 21.10 -6.41 16.75
C VAL A 146 21.61 -6.81 15.37
N SER A 147 22.85 -7.29 15.29
CA SER A 147 23.33 -7.94 14.08
C SER A 147 22.71 -9.31 13.97
N GLY A 148 22.36 -9.71 12.75
CA GLY A 148 21.72 -11.00 12.48
C GLY A 148 21.29 -11.07 11.02
N GLY A 149 20.48 -12.04 10.69
CA GLY A 149 19.95 -12.16 9.35
C GLY A 149 18.90 -13.25 9.22
N GLU A 150 18.34 -13.32 8.03
CA GLU A 150 17.40 -14.34 7.63
C GLU A 150 17.67 -14.76 6.19
N VAL A 151 17.75 -16.06 5.95
CA VAL A 151 17.67 -16.63 4.60
C VAL A 151 16.38 -17.41 4.52
N ARG A 152 15.58 -17.15 3.49
CA ARG A 152 14.31 -17.82 3.29
C ARG A 152 14.21 -18.35 1.87
N LEU A 153 13.67 -19.55 1.73
CA LEU A 153 13.28 -20.15 0.46
C LEU A 153 11.79 -20.50 0.52
N ARG A 154 11.03 -20.01 -0.44
CA ARG A 154 9.65 -20.41 -0.68
C ARG A 154 9.56 -21.10 -2.03
N GLY A 155 8.79 -22.18 -2.09
CA GLY A 155 8.49 -22.89 -3.33
C GLY A 155 7.07 -23.40 -3.29
N GLY A 156 6.41 -23.49 -4.44
CA GLY A 156 5.01 -23.90 -4.45
C GLY A 156 4.47 -24.24 -5.83
N THR A 157 3.17 -24.46 -5.84
CA THR A 157 2.38 -24.61 -7.06
C THR A 157 2.54 -23.39 -7.96
N LEU A 158 2.04 -23.44 -9.18
CA LEU A 158 2.21 -22.42 -10.23
C LEU A 158 3.66 -22.24 -10.66
N GLY A 159 4.57 -23.20 -10.37
CA GLY A 159 5.99 -23.11 -10.64
C GLY A 159 6.65 -21.93 -9.91
N THR A 160 6.23 -21.67 -8.67
CA THR A 160 6.72 -20.52 -7.91
C THR A 160 7.98 -20.89 -7.12
N VAL A 161 9.01 -20.05 -7.23
CA VAL A 161 10.25 -20.10 -6.43
C VAL A 161 10.61 -18.68 -5.99
N ASN A 162 10.83 -18.50 -4.68
CA ASN A 162 11.14 -17.20 -4.10
C ASN A 162 12.21 -17.31 -3.01
N PRO A 163 13.50 -17.33 -3.35
CA PRO A 163 14.57 -17.15 -2.40
C PRO A 163 14.69 -15.69 -1.97
N SER A 164 14.92 -15.46 -0.68
CA SER A 164 15.22 -14.13 -0.14
C SER A 164 16.29 -14.19 0.94
N VAL A 165 17.04 -13.11 1.08
CA VAL A 165 18.04 -12.93 2.12
C VAL A 165 17.94 -11.53 2.69
N GLN A 166 18.01 -11.43 4.01
CA GLN A 166 18.13 -10.18 4.75
C GLN A 166 19.31 -10.29 5.71
N TRP A 167 20.13 -9.25 5.75
CA TRP A 167 21.27 -9.19 6.65
C TRP A 167 21.33 -7.84 7.35
N ASP A 168 21.38 -7.89 8.68
CA ASP A 168 21.47 -6.75 9.57
C ASP A 168 22.85 -6.73 10.23
N ARG A 169 23.54 -5.60 10.11
CA ARG A 169 24.86 -5.41 10.69
C ARG A 169 24.95 -4.14 11.50
N ARG A 170 25.36 -4.27 12.74
CA ARG A 170 25.76 -3.12 13.55
C ARG A 170 27.14 -2.67 13.09
N LEU A 171 27.24 -1.46 12.54
CA LEU A 171 28.50 -0.86 12.09
C LEU A 171 29.16 -0.10 13.23
N SER A 172 28.37 0.52 14.11
CA SER A 172 28.82 1.19 15.34
C SER A 172 27.71 1.23 16.40
N GLY A 173 27.97 1.78 17.57
CA GLY A 173 26.95 1.98 18.60
C GLY A 173 25.74 2.82 18.15
N ARG A 174 25.90 3.61 17.06
CA ARG A 174 24.89 4.53 16.54
C ARG A 174 24.45 4.25 15.11
N LEU A 175 25.05 3.26 14.46
CA LEU A 175 24.83 3.00 13.03
C LEU A 175 24.54 1.53 12.76
N MET A 176 23.41 1.28 12.09
CA MET A 176 22.99 -0.04 11.62
C MET A 176 22.85 -0.04 10.11
N LEU A 177 23.29 -1.12 9.47
CA LEU A 177 23.07 -1.41 8.05
C LEU A 177 22.14 -2.61 7.94
N ARG A 178 21.12 -2.49 7.08
CA ARG A 178 20.32 -3.61 6.59
C ARG A 178 20.51 -3.72 5.09
N THR A 179 20.70 -4.93 4.60
CA THR A 179 20.65 -5.25 3.18
C THR A 179 19.70 -6.40 2.96
N SER A 180 18.96 -6.37 1.86
CA SER A 180 18.12 -7.48 1.47
C SER A 180 18.11 -7.70 -0.04
N ALA A 181 17.92 -8.95 -0.44
CA ALA A 181 17.67 -9.36 -1.80
C ALA A 181 16.53 -10.37 -1.82
N ASP A 182 15.59 -10.18 -2.74
CA ASP A 182 14.42 -11.03 -2.94
C ASP A 182 14.26 -11.30 -4.44
N PHE A 183 14.30 -12.56 -4.82
CA PHE A 183 14.03 -12.99 -6.18
C PHE A 183 12.72 -13.76 -6.22
N LEU A 184 11.88 -13.47 -7.21
CA LEU A 184 10.63 -14.20 -7.45
C LEU A 184 10.61 -14.69 -8.89
N TYR A 185 10.36 -15.97 -9.05
CA TYR A 185 9.94 -16.58 -10.30
C TYR A 185 8.61 -17.31 -10.08
N SER A 186 7.68 -17.14 -11.02
CA SER A 186 6.46 -17.96 -11.10
C SER A 186 6.13 -18.19 -12.56
N ALA A 187 5.85 -19.42 -12.93
CA ALA A 187 5.36 -19.76 -14.27
C ALA A 187 3.94 -19.22 -14.51
N GLY A 188 3.18 -18.96 -13.45
CA GLY A 188 1.85 -18.34 -13.52
C GLY A 188 0.81 -19.16 -14.29
N ARG A 189 1.05 -20.46 -14.50
CA ARG A 189 0.17 -21.36 -15.24
C ARG A 189 -0.77 -22.07 -14.28
N TYR A 190 -2.08 -22.00 -14.53
CA TYR A 190 -3.09 -22.69 -13.72
C TYR A 190 -4.34 -23.01 -14.54
N PRO A 191 -5.03 -24.14 -14.20
CA PRO A 191 -6.28 -24.48 -14.84
C PRO A 191 -7.40 -23.53 -14.36
N TYR A 192 -8.33 -23.21 -15.27
CA TYR A 192 -9.55 -22.49 -14.95
C TYR A 192 -10.73 -23.01 -15.76
N PRO A 193 -11.96 -23.01 -15.21
CA PRO A 193 -13.14 -23.40 -15.95
C PRO A 193 -13.49 -22.37 -17.02
N CYS A 194 -13.75 -22.84 -18.24
CA CYS A 194 -14.19 -22.05 -19.37
C CYS A 194 -15.31 -22.79 -20.09
N PHE A 195 -16.58 -22.40 -19.86
CA PHE A 195 -17.77 -23.15 -20.28
C PHE A 195 -17.73 -24.61 -19.79
N ASP A 196 -17.86 -25.56 -20.72
CA ASP A 196 -17.90 -27.00 -20.44
C ASP A 196 -16.50 -27.64 -20.44
N THR A 197 -15.45 -26.81 -20.50
CA THR A 197 -14.05 -27.28 -20.55
C THR A 197 -13.20 -26.61 -19.48
N THR A 198 -12.03 -27.20 -19.22
CA THR A 198 -10.99 -26.59 -18.41
C THR A 198 -9.84 -26.17 -19.32
N LEU A 199 -9.53 -24.89 -19.30
CA LEU A 199 -8.38 -24.34 -20.01
C LEU A 199 -7.24 -24.01 -19.04
N VAL A 200 -6.04 -23.86 -19.57
CA VAL A 200 -4.87 -23.44 -18.79
C VAL A 200 -4.60 -21.97 -19.06
N ARG A 201 -4.47 -21.19 -18.00
CA ARG A 201 -4.03 -19.79 -18.07
C ARG A 201 -2.57 -19.76 -18.47
N GLU A 202 -2.25 -19.04 -19.53
CA GLU A 202 -0.90 -18.85 -20.03
C GLU A 202 -0.51 -17.38 -20.03
N ASN A 203 0.77 -17.07 -20.25
CA ASN A 203 1.32 -15.72 -20.24
C ASN A 203 1.04 -14.95 -18.92
N GLY A 204 1.02 -15.69 -17.79
CA GLY A 204 0.89 -15.12 -16.44
C GLY A 204 2.19 -15.21 -15.64
N ASP A 205 3.28 -15.52 -16.32
CA ASP A 205 4.60 -15.67 -15.71
C ASP A 205 5.17 -14.34 -15.23
N ILE A 206 6.02 -14.42 -14.22
CA ILE A 206 6.82 -13.30 -13.71
C ILE A 206 8.19 -13.78 -13.29
N ARG A 207 9.20 -12.95 -13.56
CA ARG A 207 10.50 -12.99 -12.89
C ARG A 207 10.80 -11.59 -12.36
N SER A 208 11.22 -11.48 -11.12
CA SER A 208 11.59 -10.19 -10.54
C SER A 208 12.72 -10.33 -9.53
N LEU A 209 13.49 -9.25 -9.40
CA LEU A 209 14.56 -9.10 -8.41
C LEU A 209 14.36 -7.77 -7.69
N ARG A 210 14.39 -7.80 -6.35
CA ARG A 210 14.44 -6.63 -5.47
C ARG A 210 15.73 -6.62 -4.71
N LEU A 211 16.35 -5.45 -4.65
CA LEU A 211 17.56 -5.21 -3.88
C LEU A 211 17.35 -3.97 -3.02
N GLU A 212 17.62 -4.07 -1.75
CA GLU A 212 17.53 -2.95 -0.83
C GLU A 212 18.78 -2.84 0.04
N ALA A 213 19.17 -1.60 0.31
CA ALA A 213 20.14 -1.26 1.33
C ALA A 213 19.61 -0.09 2.16
N GLN A 214 19.66 -0.24 3.48
CA GLN A 214 19.18 0.77 4.42
C GLN A 214 20.23 1.06 5.48
N LEU A 215 20.46 2.33 5.73
CA LEU A 215 21.30 2.81 6.82
C LEU A 215 20.41 3.53 7.84
N PHE A 216 20.55 3.18 9.11
CA PHE A 216 19.88 3.79 10.23
C PHE A 216 20.91 4.39 11.18
N GLY A 217 20.81 5.69 11.42
CA GLY A 217 21.69 6.41 12.30
C GLY A 217 20.97 7.05 13.48
N ARG A 218 21.61 7.02 14.67
CA ARG A 218 21.13 7.70 15.88
C ARG A 218 21.95 8.94 16.14
N LEU A 219 21.27 10.03 16.49
CA LEU A 219 21.87 11.30 16.91
C LEU A 219 21.45 11.60 18.34
N ARG A 220 22.10 12.58 18.98
CA ARG A 220 21.61 13.11 20.26
C ARG A 220 20.30 13.87 20.03
N GLY A 221 19.18 13.32 20.54
CA GLY A 221 17.84 13.87 20.35
C GLY A 221 17.24 13.64 18.94
N GLY A 222 17.81 12.72 18.14
CA GLY A 222 17.30 12.49 16.80
C GLY A 222 17.73 11.18 16.16
N SER A 223 17.28 11.00 14.93
CA SER A 223 17.61 9.84 14.09
C SER A 223 17.56 10.21 12.62
N TRP A 224 18.23 9.42 11.82
CA TRP A 224 18.14 9.50 10.36
C TRP A 224 18.15 8.10 9.74
N GLN A 225 17.60 8.02 8.57
CA GLN A 225 17.64 6.80 7.76
C GLN A 225 17.79 7.15 6.29
N VAL A 226 18.47 6.28 5.55
CA VAL A 226 18.57 6.37 4.10
C VAL A 226 18.35 4.99 3.53
N ARG A 227 17.54 4.89 2.49
CA ARG A 227 17.24 3.66 1.74
C ARG A 227 17.60 3.84 0.28
N VAL A 228 18.24 2.83 -0.28
CA VAL A 228 18.40 2.61 -1.71
C VAL A 228 17.57 1.37 -2.07
N TYR A 229 16.72 1.49 -3.06
CA TYR A 229 15.85 0.42 -3.54
C TYR A 229 16.02 0.25 -5.04
N GLY A 230 16.21 -0.98 -5.47
CA GLY A 230 16.22 -1.39 -6.87
C GLY A 230 15.24 -2.54 -7.10
N TYR A 231 14.42 -2.43 -8.14
CA TYR A 231 13.50 -3.46 -8.58
C TYR A 231 13.60 -3.63 -10.08
N GLY A 232 13.70 -4.87 -10.53
CA GLY A 232 13.58 -5.24 -11.93
C GLY A 232 12.61 -6.39 -12.10
N SER A 233 11.74 -6.33 -13.11
CA SER A 233 10.84 -7.43 -13.43
C SER A 233 10.57 -7.56 -14.91
N GLU A 234 10.21 -8.77 -15.31
CA GLU A 234 9.57 -9.09 -16.59
C GLU A 234 8.38 -9.98 -16.31
N ARG A 235 7.22 -9.63 -16.88
CA ARG A 235 5.97 -10.35 -16.68
C ARG A 235 5.10 -10.37 -17.93
N GLY A 236 4.32 -11.42 -18.05
CA GLY A 236 3.27 -11.52 -19.05
C GLY A 236 1.93 -10.99 -18.54
N PHE A 237 1.09 -10.50 -19.45
CA PHE A 237 -0.30 -10.16 -19.21
C PHE A 237 -1.21 -11.12 -19.94
N PRO A 238 -1.87 -12.02 -19.21
CA PRO A 238 -2.70 -13.04 -19.85
C PRO A 238 -4.00 -12.50 -20.48
N GLY A 239 -4.30 -11.21 -20.38
CA GLY A 239 -5.49 -10.60 -20.96
C GLY A 239 -6.83 -11.16 -20.45
N PRO A 240 -7.97 -10.59 -20.83
CA PRO A 240 -9.28 -11.12 -20.46
C PRO A 240 -9.64 -12.35 -21.31
N VAL A 241 -10.33 -13.31 -20.69
CA VAL A 241 -10.95 -14.44 -21.40
C VAL A 241 -12.27 -13.95 -22.01
N ILE A 242 -12.35 -13.89 -23.33
CA ILE A 242 -13.51 -13.39 -24.07
C ILE A 242 -14.31 -14.57 -24.64
N ARG A 243 -15.60 -14.57 -24.40
CA ARG A 243 -16.58 -15.67 -24.62
C ARG A 243 -16.67 -16.22 -26.03
N ARG A 244 -16.18 -15.54 -27.08
CA ARG A 244 -16.36 -15.91 -28.46
C ARG A 244 -15.09 -15.95 -29.32
N LEU A 245 -13.95 -15.66 -28.73
CA LEU A 245 -12.69 -15.69 -29.46
C LEU A 245 -11.91 -16.94 -29.06
N SER A 246 -11.65 -17.77 -30.04
CA SER A 246 -10.88 -19.03 -29.93
C SER A 246 -9.39 -18.82 -29.58
N PHE A 247 -8.99 -17.59 -29.29
CA PHE A 247 -7.61 -17.24 -28.97
C PHE A 247 -7.48 -16.89 -27.48
N PRO A 248 -7.09 -17.85 -26.62
CA PRO A 248 -6.90 -17.61 -25.20
C PRO A 248 -5.62 -16.84 -24.88
N PHE A 249 -4.89 -16.34 -25.88
CA PHE A 249 -3.53 -15.84 -25.67
C PHE A 249 -3.48 -14.33 -25.80
N SER A 250 -3.17 -13.67 -24.69
CA SER A 250 -2.56 -12.36 -24.74
C SER A 250 -1.07 -12.52 -25.05
N ALA A 251 -0.60 -11.72 -26.00
CA ALA A 251 0.81 -11.65 -26.37
C ALA A 251 1.53 -10.50 -25.66
N GLU A 252 0.89 -9.89 -24.66
CA GLU A 252 1.38 -8.67 -24.01
C GLU A 252 2.38 -9.00 -22.91
N ARG A 253 3.48 -8.25 -22.89
CA ARG A 253 4.52 -8.36 -21.87
C ARG A 253 4.94 -6.99 -21.37
N GLN A 254 5.39 -6.94 -20.14
CA GLN A 254 5.94 -5.73 -19.53
C GLN A 254 7.22 -6.03 -18.77
N ALA A 255 8.23 -5.21 -19.02
CA ALA A 255 9.43 -5.14 -18.18
C ALA A 255 9.45 -3.82 -17.43
N ASP A 256 9.76 -3.89 -16.13
CA ASP A 256 9.87 -2.72 -15.25
C ASP A 256 11.26 -2.65 -14.62
N GLN A 257 11.78 -1.43 -14.48
CA GLN A 257 13.00 -1.14 -13.73
C GLN A 257 12.75 0.10 -12.87
N ASP A 258 12.75 -0.09 -11.56
CA ASP A 258 12.56 0.99 -10.59
C ASP A 258 13.83 1.16 -9.76
N LEU A 259 14.31 2.38 -9.67
CA LEU A 259 15.40 2.76 -8.79
C LEU A 259 14.99 3.98 -8.00
N PHE A 260 15.06 3.91 -6.67
CA PHE A 260 14.91 5.11 -5.87
C PHE A 260 15.88 5.16 -4.69
N VAL A 261 16.21 6.38 -4.31
CA VAL A 261 16.89 6.71 -3.06
C VAL A 261 15.98 7.61 -2.26
N GLN A 262 15.71 7.25 -1.01
CA GLN A 262 14.94 8.06 -0.09
C GLN A 262 15.57 8.12 1.28
N GLY A 263 15.30 9.18 2.02
CA GLY A 263 15.78 9.29 3.38
C GLY A 263 14.98 10.27 4.21
N GLY A 264 15.14 10.13 5.51
CA GLY A 264 14.54 10.99 6.50
C GLY A 264 15.50 11.31 7.63
N TRP A 265 15.41 12.52 8.14
CA TRP A 265 16.11 12.99 9.33
C TRP A 265 15.10 13.65 10.25
N THR A 266 15.14 13.30 11.53
CA THR A 266 14.29 13.87 12.58
C THR A 266 15.16 14.29 13.73
N GLN A 267 14.96 15.52 14.24
CA GLN A 267 15.69 16.09 15.35
C GLN A 267 14.73 16.77 16.33
N GLU A 268 14.84 16.42 17.57
CA GLU A 268 14.27 17.14 18.69
C GLU A 268 15.34 18.09 19.26
N TRP A 269 15.14 19.39 19.05
CA TRP A 269 16.08 20.42 19.51
C TRP A 269 15.88 20.75 20.98
N THR A 270 14.62 20.78 21.37
CA THR A 270 14.17 20.97 22.75
C THR A 270 12.94 20.08 22.98
N GLY A 271 12.54 19.82 24.21
CA GLY A 271 11.29 19.09 24.51
C GLY A 271 10.03 19.75 23.91
N ARG A 272 10.14 20.92 23.28
CA ARG A 272 9.01 21.65 22.65
C ARG A 272 9.15 21.84 21.16
N TYR A 273 10.35 21.75 20.60
CA TYR A 273 10.60 22.06 19.19
C TYR A 273 11.32 20.91 18.49
N SER A 274 10.76 20.47 17.39
CA SER A 274 11.27 19.35 16.60
C SER A 274 11.17 19.63 15.10
N THR A 275 12.11 19.09 14.34
CA THR A 275 12.21 19.22 12.87
C THR A 275 12.29 17.84 12.25
N ALA A 276 11.63 17.66 11.10
CA ALA A 276 11.89 16.51 10.23
C ALA A 276 12.11 16.98 8.78
N VAL A 277 13.08 16.35 8.13
CA VAL A 277 13.35 16.51 6.68
C VAL A 277 13.25 15.16 6.03
N ARG A 278 12.57 15.06 4.88
CA ARG A 278 12.48 13.85 4.08
C ARG A 278 12.76 14.17 2.62
N PHE A 279 13.42 13.25 1.95
CA PHE A 279 13.72 13.40 0.52
C PHE A 279 13.57 12.07 -0.21
N LYS A 280 13.28 12.15 -1.50
CA LYS A 280 13.26 11.00 -2.41
C LYS A 280 13.66 11.44 -3.82
N TYR A 281 14.42 10.61 -4.49
CA TYR A 281 14.60 10.66 -5.94
C TYR A 281 14.30 9.28 -6.50
N ALA A 282 13.47 9.21 -7.53
CA ALA A 282 13.10 7.96 -8.20
C ALA A 282 13.24 8.08 -9.71
N ASN A 283 13.67 7.00 -10.35
CA ASN A 283 13.72 6.83 -11.78
C ASN A 283 13.10 5.45 -12.10
N ASN A 284 11.95 5.49 -12.79
CA ASN A 284 11.18 4.32 -13.14
C ASN A 284 11.17 4.19 -14.66
N TYR A 285 11.41 2.98 -15.15
CA TYR A 285 11.35 2.66 -16.56
C TYR A 285 10.40 1.49 -16.76
N THR A 286 9.52 1.60 -17.76
CA THR A 286 8.58 0.55 -18.17
C THR A 286 8.68 0.35 -19.66
N HIS A 287 8.89 -0.88 -20.07
CA HIS A 287 8.81 -1.32 -21.46
C HIS A 287 7.60 -2.25 -21.61
N TYR A 288 6.64 -1.82 -22.42
CA TYR A 288 5.44 -2.59 -22.74
C TYR A 288 5.45 -2.97 -24.20
N ASN A 289 5.34 -4.28 -24.50
CA ASN A 289 5.34 -4.78 -25.84
C ASN A 289 4.30 -5.87 -26.07
N THR A 290 3.93 -6.06 -27.32
CA THR A 290 3.10 -7.17 -27.79
C THR A 290 3.89 -8.03 -28.76
N HIS A 291 3.55 -9.32 -28.82
CA HIS A 291 4.14 -10.28 -29.73
C HIS A 291 3.07 -10.74 -30.73
N PRO A 292 2.87 -10.02 -31.88
CA PRO A 292 1.84 -10.33 -32.87
C PRO A 292 1.95 -11.73 -33.45
N GLU A 293 3.17 -12.30 -33.41
CA GLU A 293 3.40 -13.69 -33.86
C GLU A 293 2.70 -14.72 -32.96
N LYS A 294 2.39 -14.37 -31.71
CA LYS A 294 1.64 -15.20 -30.74
C LYS A 294 0.14 -14.95 -30.79
N ASN A 295 -0.27 -13.75 -31.21
CA ASN A 295 -1.67 -13.35 -31.38
C ASN A 295 -1.80 -12.41 -32.58
N PRO A 296 -2.18 -12.92 -33.76
CA PRO A 296 -2.30 -12.11 -34.96
C PRO A 296 -3.32 -10.98 -34.88
N MET A 297 -4.22 -11.02 -33.90
CA MET A 297 -5.20 -9.95 -33.65
C MET A 297 -4.69 -8.87 -32.69
N ALA A 298 -3.53 -9.06 -32.05
CA ALA A 298 -2.93 -8.06 -31.19
C ALA A 298 -2.36 -6.91 -32.03
N LEU A 299 -2.64 -5.68 -31.61
CA LEU A 299 -1.97 -4.51 -32.18
C LEU A 299 -0.48 -4.56 -31.81
N PRO A 300 0.43 -4.28 -32.73
CA PRO A 300 1.86 -4.27 -32.43
C PRO A 300 2.22 -3.02 -31.64
N TYR A 301 2.42 -3.20 -30.34
CA TYR A 301 2.95 -2.16 -29.45
C TYR A 301 4.40 -2.48 -29.08
N ASN A 302 5.23 -1.45 -29.05
CA ASN A 302 6.57 -1.46 -28.48
C ASN A 302 6.82 -0.09 -27.87
N LEU A 303 6.44 0.07 -26.58
CA LEU A 303 6.31 1.36 -25.92
C LEU A 303 7.24 1.44 -24.71
N HIS A 304 8.01 2.50 -24.65
CA HIS A 304 8.92 2.76 -23.54
C HIS A 304 8.49 4.01 -22.79
N TYR A 305 8.39 3.90 -21.48
CA TYR A 305 8.06 5.01 -20.59
C TYR A 305 9.16 5.21 -19.58
N ARG A 306 9.55 6.44 -19.35
CA ARG A 306 10.50 6.81 -18.31
C ARG A 306 9.91 7.89 -17.45
N GLN A 307 9.73 7.59 -16.17
CA GLN A 307 9.27 8.54 -15.17
C GLN A 307 10.40 8.89 -14.22
N GLN A 308 10.58 10.19 -13.96
CA GLN A 308 11.51 10.68 -12.95
C GLN A 308 10.73 11.51 -11.93
N SER A 309 11.03 11.31 -10.64
CA SER A 309 10.45 12.10 -9.58
C SER A 309 11.48 12.53 -8.54
N GLY A 310 11.39 13.79 -8.11
CA GLY A 310 12.15 14.35 -7.00
C GLY A 310 11.19 14.88 -5.95
N TYR A 311 11.45 14.61 -4.68
CA TYR A 311 10.61 15.03 -3.56
C TYR A 311 11.46 15.52 -2.40
N LEU A 312 11.02 16.60 -1.77
CA LEU A 312 11.60 17.17 -0.55
C LEU A 312 10.48 17.64 0.37
N SER A 313 10.58 17.29 1.66
CA SER A 313 9.64 17.70 2.70
C SER A 313 10.38 18.28 3.89
N LEU A 314 9.84 19.36 4.44
CA LEU A 314 10.25 19.98 5.68
C LEU A 314 9.04 20.07 6.61
N ALA A 315 9.13 19.45 7.78
CA ALA A 315 8.11 19.53 8.83
C ALA A 315 8.72 20.12 10.11
N GLN A 316 8.01 21.07 10.69
CA GLN A 316 8.35 21.74 11.95
C GLN A 316 7.21 21.51 12.94
N SER A 317 7.53 21.15 14.18
CA SER A 317 6.55 20.93 15.24
C SER A 317 6.93 21.70 16.48
N VAL A 318 5.97 22.45 17.04
CA VAL A 318 6.12 23.24 18.24
C VAL A 318 5.03 22.86 19.25
N VAL A 319 5.43 22.52 20.48
CA VAL A 319 4.52 22.40 21.62
C VAL A 319 4.40 23.78 22.26
N LEU A 320 3.23 24.41 22.11
CA LEU A 320 2.98 25.77 22.60
C LEU A 320 2.78 25.82 24.12
N ALA A 321 1.84 25.02 24.63
CA ALA A 321 1.54 24.95 26.05
C ALA A 321 0.90 23.60 26.37
N GLY A 322 1.44 22.88 27.39
CA GLY A 322 0.89 21.64 27.91
C GLY A 322 0.41 20.65 26.83
N PRO A 323 -0.92 20.57 26.62
CA PRO A 323 -1.51 19.62 25.68
C PRO A 323 -1.52 20.09 24.20
N TRP A 324 -1.11 21.33 23.89
CA TRP A 324 -1.30 21.94 22.57
C TRP A 324 -0.02 21.96 21.75
N SER A 325 -0.08 21.44 20.53
CA SER A 325 1.01 21.49 19.55
C SER A 325 0.53 21.95 18.17
N VAL A 326 1.44 22.58 17.44
CA VAL A 326 1.24 23.04 16.08
C VAL A 326 2.35 22.51 15.17
N ASP A 327 1.98 22.02 14.01
CA ASP A 327 2.90 21.56 12.98
C ASP A 327 2.73 22.39 11.72
N VAL A 328 3.85 22.77 11.10
CA VAL A 328 3.91 23.40 9.77
C VAL A 328 4.73 22.49 8.86
N CYS A 329 4.18 22.12 7.74
CA CYS A 329 4.82 21.21 6.80
C CYS A 329 4.77 21.81 5.38
N VAL A 330 5.88 21.67 4.65
CA VAL A 330 5.98 22.09 3.24
C VAL A 330 6.67 20.99 2.46
N ASP A 331 6.02 20.55 1.40
CA ASP A 331 6.50 19.52 0.48
C ASP A 331 6.62 20.10 -0.93
N VAL A 332 7.72 19.83 -1.60
CA VAL A 332 7.93 20.12 -3.02
C VAL A 332 8.17 18.81 -3.75
N GLN A 333 7.43 18.60 -4.82
CA GLN A 333 7.57 17.43 -5.67
C GLN A 333 7.67 17.85 -7.14
N ARG A 334 8.56 17.19 -7.87
CA ARG A 334 8.68 17.36 -9.31
C ARG A 334 8.62 16.01 -10.00
N ASN A 335 7.68 15.88 -10.93
CA ASN A 335 7.48 14.68 -11.76
C ASN A 335 7.70 15.02 -13.22
N ALA A 336 8.33 14.08 -13.96
CA ALA A 336 8.52 14.16 -15.40
C ALA A 336 8.20 12.78 -16.01
N LEU A 337 7.53 12.76 -17.15
CA LEU A 337 7.24 11.56 -17.92
C LEU A 337 7.71 11.77 -19.37
N ASP A 338 8.52 10.85 -19.85
CA ASP A 338 8.96 10.77 -21.23
C ASP A 338 8.51 9.41 -21.81
N ALA A 339 8.12 9.37 -23.08
CA ALA A 339 7.74 8.14 -23.78
C ALA A 339 8.08 8.25 -25.27
N ASP A 340 8.32 7.11 -25.89
CA ASP A 340 8.56 6.97 -27.34
C ASP A 340 7.29 6.74 -28.16
N VAL A 341 6.15 7.12 -27.62
CA VAL A 341 4.85 7.06 -28.29
C VAL A 341 4.74 8.20 -29.30
N GLY A 342 4.29 7.90 -30.52
CA GLY A 342 4.06 8.92 -31.53
C GLY A 342 3.16 10.05 -31.03
N GLN A 343 3.58 11.30 -31.26
CA GLN A 343 2.88 12.51 -30.77
C GLN A 343 2.71 12.61 -29.24
N PHE A 344 3.58 11.94 -28.48
CA PHE A 344 3.50 11.99 -27.01
C PHE A 344 3.78 13.40 -26.48
N VAL A 345 2.90 13.81 -25.60
CA VAL A 345 3.06 15.05 -24.83
C VAL A 345 4.00 14.73 -23.65
N THR A 346 5.15 15.41 -23.58
CA THR A 346 6.13 15.20 -22.50
C THR A 346 5.79 16.06 -21.28
N PRO A 347 4.96 15.59 -20.34
CA PRO A 347 4.50 16.38 -19.23
C PRO A 347 5.55 16.45 -18.11
N ARG A 348 5.57 17.61 -17.47
CA ARG A 348 6.36 17.87 -16.27
C ARG A 348 5.49 18.62 -15.27
N ARG A 349 5.33 18.09 -14.08
CA ARG A 349 4.55 18.69 -12.99
C ARG A 349 5.44 19.07 -11.85
N THR A 350 5.26 20.28 -11.32
CA THR A 350 5.80 20.68 -10.02
C THR A 350 4.62 20.90 -9.08
N THR A 351 4.62 20.22 -7.94
CA THR A 351 3.59 20.33 -6.91
C THR A 351 4.20 20.92 -5.65
N LEU A 352 3.56 21.93 -5.08
CA LEU A 352 3.83 22.49 -3.76
C LEU A 352 2.65 22.13 -2.87
N THR A 353 2.91 21.44 -1.76
CA THR A 353 1.89 21.12 -0.76
C THR A 353 2.30 21.72 0.57
N GLY A 354 1.46 22.59 1.14
CA GLY A 354 1.64 23.20 2.46
C GLY A 354 0.58 22.69 3.42
N ALA A 355 0.95 22.36 4.66
CA ALA A 355 0.02 21.94 5.69
C ALA A 355 0.25 22.72 6.99
N LEU A 356 -0.82 23.23 7.58
CA LEU A 356 -0.86 23.76 8.93
C LEU A 356 -1.76 22.82 9.76
N ALA A 357 -1.19 22.16 10.78
CA ALA A 357 -1.91 21.25 11.62
C ALA A 357 -1.80 21.66 13.09
N THR A 358 -2.86 21.44 13.85
CA THR A 358 -2.89 21.69 15.29
C THR A 358 -3.48 20.48 16.02
N ARG A 359 -2.99 20.22 17.23
CA ARG A 359 -3.43 19.12 18.07
C ARG A 359 -3.52 19.55 19.52
N VAL A 360 -4.59 19.10 20.14
CA VAL A 360 -4.82 19.23 21.58
C VAL A 360 -5.00 17.83 22.17
N VAL A 361 -4.23 17.51 23.20
CA VAL A 361 -4.32 16.22 23.91
C VAL A 361 -4.61 16.52 25.37
N TRP A 362 -5.87 16.37 25.77
CA TRP A 362 -6.29 16.68 27.15
C TRP A 362 -6.99 15.48 27.76
N GLN A 363 -6.33 14.87 28.75
CA GLN A 363 -6.87 13.72 29.50
C GLN A 363 -7.58 12.68 28.62
N THR A 364 -8.90 12.66 28.65
CA THR A 364 -9.75 11.74 27.92
C THR A 364 -10.16 12.24 26.51
N PHE A 365 -9.89 13.52 26.22
CA PHE A 365 -10.29 14.16 24.95
C PHE A 365 -9.07 14.58 24.17
N ARG A 366 -9.09 14.32 22.86
CA ARG A 366 -8.06 14.75 21.92
C ARG A 366 -8.74 15.30 20.67
N ALA A 367 -8.17 16.35 20.12
CA ALA A 367 -8.64 16.96 18.87
C ALA A 367 -7.45 17.22 17.97
N ALA A 368 -7.66 17.06 16.67
CA ALA A 368 -6.69 17.46 15.66
C ALA A 368 -7.43 18.14 14.51
N ALA A 369 -6.92 19.26 14.06
CA ALA A 369 -7.39 19.95 12.87
C ALA A 369 -6.22 20.27 11.97
N HIS A 370 -6.44 20.25 10.66
CA HIS A 370 -5.44 20.71 9.71
C HIS A 370 -6.09 21.34 8.49
N LEU A 371 -5.32 22.21 7.86
CA LEU A 371 -5.62 22.81 6.57
C LEU A 371 -4.44 22.55 5.65
N VAL A 372 -4.69 21.89 4.52
CA VAL A 372 -3.69 21.66 3.49
C VAL A 372 -4.03 22.49 2.27
N TYR A 373 -3.02 23.10 1.68
CA TYR A 373 -3.05 23.70 0.36
C TYR A 373 -2.15 22.89 -0.57
N GLU A 374 -2.63 22.56 -1.76
CA GLU A 374 -1.83 21.93 -2.81
C GLU A 374 -1.99 22.73 -4.11
N GLY A 375 -0.86 23.20 -4.66
CA GLY A 375 -0.78 23.83 -5.97
C GLY A 375 0.09 23.02 -6.92
N ALA A 376 -0.38 22.79 -8.14
CA ALA A 376 0.29 22.01 -9.17
C ALA A 376 0.46 22.84 -10.45
N TRP A 377 1.68 22.97 -10.92
CA TRP A 377 2.05 23.61 -12.17
C TRP A 377 2.50 22.57 -13.17
N ASP A 378 1.72 22.40 -14.23
CA ASP A 378 2.05 21.54 -15.36
C ASP A 378 2.75 22.33 -16.46
N ARG A 379 3.78 21.74 -17.04
CA ARG A 379 4.43 22.19 -18.28
C ARG A 379 4.53 21.01 -19.22
N PHE A 380 4.15 21.20 -20.46
CA PHE A 380 4.20 20.13 -21.44
C PHE A 380 4.57 20.63 -22.83
N ARG A 381 5.05 19.73 -23.68
CA ARG A 381 5.38 20.00 -25.06
C ARG A 381 4.48 19.15 -25.94
N THR A 382 3.84 19.79 -26.92
CA THR A 382 3.03 19.12 -27.93
C THR A 382 3.68 19.25 -29.30
N PRO A 383 3.66 18.19 -30.13
CA PRO A 383 4.06 18.30 -31.53
C PRO A 383 3.17 19.33 -32.25
N SER A 384 3.74 20.14 -33.10
CA SER A 384 3.02 21.10 -33.96
C SER A 384 3.64 21.12 -35.37
N ALA A 385 2.94 21.69 -36.34
CA ALA A 385 3.38 21.72 -37.74
C ALA A 385 4.77 22.38 -37.96
N GLY A 386 5.18 23.27 -37.03
CA GLY A 386 6.48 23.96 -37.07
C GLY A 386 7.49 23.45 -36.05
N GLY A 387 7.29 22.27 -35.42
CA GLY A 387 8.15 21.73 -34.37
C GLY A 387 7.39 21.42 -33.09
N TRP A 388 7.87 21.92 -31.94
CA TRP A 388 7.27 21.68 -30.63
C TRP A 388 6.70 22.98 -30.06
N SER A 389 5.42 22.99 -29.70
CA SER A 389 4.82 24.05 -28.89
C SER A 389 4.95 23.73 -27.40
N ARG A 390 5.07 24.77 -26.56
CA ARG A 390 5.06 24.66 -25.09
C ARG A 390 3.75 25.20 -24.56
N SER A 391 3.15 24.46 -23.65
CA SER A 391 1.94 24.85 -22.94
C SER A 391 2.06 24.53 -21.47
N GLY A 392 1.10 24.97 -20.66
CA GLY A 392 1.08 24.72 -19.24
C GLY A 392 -0.32 24.85 -18.65
N GLY A 393 -0.47 24.40 -17.42
CA GLY A 393 -1.70 24.50 -16.65
C GLY A 393 -1.38 24.68 -15.16
N TYR A 394 -2.31 25.28 -14.45
CA TYR A 394 -2.28 25.40 -12.99
C TYR A 394 -3.55 24.83 -12.39
N ARG A 395 -3.41 24.10 -11.28
CA ARG A 395 -4.52 23.56 -10.50
C ARG A 395 -4.18 23.69 -9.04
N ASP A 396 -5.16 24.01 -8.21
CA ASP A 396 -4.98 24.07 -6.78
C ASP A 396 -6.19 23.52 -6.02
N SER A 397 -5.98 23.28 -4.73
CA SER A 397 -7.01 22.72 -3.86
C SER A 397 -6.73 23.01 -2.39
N TRP A 398 -7.80 23.24 -1.62
CA TRP A 398 -7.78 23.41 -0.18
C TRP A 398 -8.47 22.21 0.49
N MET A 399 -7.79 21.62 1.47
CA MET A 399 -8.21 20.37 2.12
C MET A 399 -8.27 20.56 3.65
N PRO A 400 -9.41 21.03 4.18
CA PRO A 400 -9.65 21.10 5.62
C PRO A 400 -9.97 19.72 6.19
N SER A 401 -9.57 19.49 7.46
CA SER A 401 -9.93 18.30 8.23
C SER A 401 -10.04 18.62 9.71
N LEU A 402 -10.98 17.94 10.37
CA LEU A 402 -11.16 17.93 11.81
C LEU A 402 -11.34 16.47 12.27
N SER A 403 -10.62 16.09 13.32
CA SER A 403 -10.75 14.79 13.96
C SER A 403 -10.87 14.98 15.47
N LEU A 404 -11.83 14.30 16.08
CA LEU A 404 -12.09 14.29 17.51
C LEU A 404 -11.91 12.87 18.02
N PHE A 405 -11.30 12.72 19.16
CA PHE A 405 -11.09 11.44 19.82
C PHE A 405 -11.42 11.55 21.30
N TRP A 406 -12.20 10.62 21.81
CA TRP A 406 -12.68 10.60 23.17
C TRP A 406 -12.52 9.23 23.81
N THR A 407 -11.94 9.18 25.00
CA THR A 407 -11.71 7.96 25.78
C THR A 407 -12.38 8.11 27.16
N PRO A 408 -13.72 8.03 27.23
CA PRO A 408 -14.46 8.25 28.47
C PRO A 408 -14.14 7.20 29.53
N LEU A 409 -13.89 5.98 29.10
CA LEU A 409 -13.61 4.83 29.94
C LEU A 409 -12.40 4.07 29.39
N ARG A 410 -11.70 3.32 30.22
CA ARG A 410 -10.51 2.54 29.79
C ARG A 410 -10.82 1.48 28.75
N TRP A 411 -12.07 1.05 28.65
CA TRP A 411 -12.53 0.03 27.72
C TRP A 411 -13.31 0.60 26.52
N LEU A 412 -13.60 1.92 26.50
CA LEU A 412 -14.39 2.58 25.45
C LEU A 412 -13.57 3.73 24.85
N GLU A 413 -13.38 3.66 23.54
CA GLU A 413 -12.82 4.73 22.72
C GLU A 413 -13.82 5.08 21.62
N ALA A 414 -13.96 6.35 21.32
CA ALA A 414 -14.76 6.85 20.21
C ALA A 414 -13.96 7.91 19.46
N ASP A 415 -14.03 7.90 18.13
CA ASP A 415 -13.50 8.97 17.32
C ASP A 415 -14.45 9.32 16.18
N ALA A 416 -14.38 10.56 15.72
CA ALA A 416 -15.13 11.05 14.58
C ALA A 416 -14.27 12.02 13.79
N PHE A 417 -14.47 12.04 12.48
CA PHE A 417 -13.76 12.95 11.60
C PHE A 417 -14.62 13.46 10.47
N VAL A 418 -14.30 14.64 10.00
CA VAL A 418 -14.73 15.21 8.73
C VAL A 418 -13.50 15.74 8.00
N LYS A 419 -13.36 15.42 6.72
CA LYS A 419 -12.27 15.91 5.90
C LYS A 419 -12.70 16.06 4.44
N ARG A 420 -12.06 17.00 3.78
CA ARG A 420 -12.13 17.16 2.32
C ARG A 420 -10.75 16.88 1.74
N THR A 421 -10.69 16.04 0.73
CA THR A 421 -9.45 15.66 0.04
C THR A 421 -9.61 15.79 -1.45
N TYR A 422 -8.50 15.92 -2.17
CA TYR A 422 -8.49 16.08 -3.61
C TYR A 422 -7.52 15.08 -4.26
N ARG A 423 -7.85 14.74 -5.49
CA ARG A 423 -6.99 14.00 -6.39
C ARG A 423 -6.69 14.86 -7.61
N LEU A 424 -5.44 15.17 -7.87
CA LEU A 424 -5.02 15.76 -9.13
C LEU A 424 -5.22 14.76 -10.28
N PRO A 425 -5.61 15.19 -11.50
CA PRO A 425 -5.61 14.31 -12.67
C PRO A 425 -4.20 13.77 -12.95
N SER A 426 -4.08 12.49 -13.31
CA SER A 426 -2.81 11.87 -13.71
C SER A 426 -2.33 12.40 -15.06
N PHE A 427 -1.08 12.09 -15.42
CA PHE A 427 -0.60 12.44 -16.76
C PHE A 427 -1.36 11.71 -17.85
N ASN A 428 -1.80 10.47 -17.62
CA ASN A 428 -2.64 9.75 -18.57
C ASN A 428 -4.02 10.40 -18.72
N ASP A 429 -4.64 10.84 -17.60
CA ASP A 429 -5.94 11.52 -17.65
C ASP A 429 -5.88 12.80 -18.52
N LEU A 430 -4.78 13.55 -18.42
CA LEU A 430 -4.62 14.85 -19.08
C LEU A 430 -4.04 14.76 -20.49
N TYR A 431 -3.03 13.91 -20.69
CA TYR A 431 -2.11 14.04 -21.83
C TYR A 431 -1.96 12.76 -22.66
N TYR A 432 -2.66 11.66 -22.32
CA TYR A 432 -2.61 10.46 -23.14
C TYR A 432 -3.22 10.75 -24.52
N SER A 433 -2.44 10.53 -25.58
CA SER A 433 -2.70 11.03 -26.93
C SER A 433 -4.07 10.64 -27.54
N LEU A 434 -4.65 9.54 -27.08
CA LEU A 434 -5.93 9.03 -27.60
C LEU A 434 -7.15 9.40 -26.76
N MET A 435 -6.96 9.68 -25.45
CA MET A 435 -8.05 9.79 -24.49
C MET A 435 -7.92 10.98 -23.52
N GLY A 436 -6.74 11.55 -23.38
CA GLY A 436 -6.45 12.61 -22.41
C GLY A 436 -7.23 13.89 -22.66
N ASN A 437 -7.57 14.59 -21.57
CA ASN A 437 -8.25 15.87 -21.61
C ASN A 437 -7.54 16.88 -20.69
N ALA A 438 -6.83 17.84 -21.27
CA ALA A 438 -6.06 18.84 -20.53
C ALA A 438 -6.91 19.79 -19.65
N ASN A 439 -8.22 19.85 -19.87
CA ASN A 439 -9.15 20.72 -19.13
C ASN A 439 -9.71 20.09 -17.85
N LEU A 440 -9.28 18.86 -17.51
CA LEU A 440 -9.76 18.23 -16.28
C LEU A 440 -9.38 19.03 -15.03
N VAL A 441 -10.34 19.12 -14.11
CA VAL A 441 -10.16 19.66 -12.77
C VAL A 441 -9.91 18.52 -11.75
N PRO A 442 -9.34 18.80 -10.57
CA PRO A 442 -9.18 17.80 -9.53
C PRO A 442 -10.51 17.18 -9.08
N GLU A 443 -10.51 15.88 -8.80
CA GLU A 443 -11.61 15.23 -8.08
C GLU A 443 -11.62 15.70 -6.62
N ALA A 444 -12.79 15.85 -6.03
CA ALA A 444 -12.97 16.19 -4.63
C ALA A 444 -13.71 15.09 -3.89
N ALA A 445 -13.22 14.72 -2.71
CA ALA A 445 -13.89 13.77 -1.83
C ALA A 445 -14.16 14.40 -0.46
N LEU A 446 -15.43 14.55 -0.10
CA LEU A 446 -15.87 14.85 1.26
C LEU A 446 -16.06 13.53 1.99
N GLN A 447 -15.45 13.39 3.14
CA GLN A 447 -15.46 12.17 3.93
C GLN A 447 -15.88 12.50 5.37
N VAL A 448 -16.87 11.77 5.88
CA VAL A 448 -17.33 11.82 7.26
C VAL A 448 -17.34 10.41 7.81
N GLY A 449 -16.81 10.21 8.99
CA GLY A 449 -16.80 8.90 9.62
C GLY A 449 -16.70 8.99 11.12
N ALA A 450 -17.11 7.90 11.77
CA ALA A 450 -16.91 7.70 13.19
C ALA A 450 -16.43 6.28 13.45
N ASP A 451 -15.72 6.10 14.54
CA ASP A 451 -15.29 4.80 15.05
C ASP A 451 -15.67 4.69 16.52
N VAL A 452 -16.29 3.58 16.90
CA VAL A 452 -16.49 3.20 18.30
C VAL A 452 -15.77 1.90 18.54
N ARG A 453 -14.91 1.90 19.55
CA ARG A 453 -14.03 0.77 19.87
C ARG A 453 -14.20 0.37 21.33
N LEU A 454 -14.55 -0.89 21.56
CA LEU A 454 -14.63 -1.52 22.86
C LEU A 454 -13.45 -2.48 23.02
N THR A 455 -12.76 -2.43 24.17
CA THR A 455 -11.68 -3.36 24.48
C THR A 455 -11.82 -3.84 25.92
N LEU A 456 -12.10 -5.12 26.10
CA LEU A 456 -12.23 -5.76 27.41
C LEU A 456 -11.05 -6.71 27.61
N ARG A 457 -10.51 -6.75 28.84
CA ARG A 457 -9.37 -7.61 29.19
C ARG A 457 -9.65 -8.40 30.46
N PRO A 458 -10.57 -9.39 30.41
CA PRO A 458 -10.69 -10.36 31.51
C PRO A 458 -9.45 -11.27 31.54
N ASP A 459 -9.21 -11.95 32.65
CA ASP A 459 -8.02 -12.77 32.86
C ASP A 459 -7.75 -13.74 31.69
N GLY A 460 -6.57 -13.60 31.09
CA GLY A 460 -6.12 -14.40 29.96
C GLY A 460 -6.76 -14.07 28.62
N TRP A 461 -7.74 -13.14 28.56
CA TRP A 461 -8.42 -12.76 27.33
C TRP A 461 -8.22 -11.28 26.99
N GLU A 462 -8.20 -10.98 25.69
CA GLU A 462 -8.43 -9.63 25.18
C GLU A 462 -9.55 -9.71 24.13
N LEU A 463 -10.63 -8.98 24.39
CA LEU A 463 -11.81 -8.91 23.52
C LEU A 463 -11.92 -7.51 22.93
N GLY A 464 -12.08 -7.41 21.63
CA GLY A 464 -12.22 -6.16 20.90
C GLY A 464 -13.45 -6.16 20.01
N LEU A 465 -14.20 -5.08 20.03
CA LEU A 465 -15.25 -4.78 19.05
C LEU A 465 -15.04 -3.38 18.52
N ARG A 466 -15.11 -3.22 17.20
CA ARG A 466 -15.05 -1.93 16.54
C ARG A 466 -16.18 -1.83 15.53
N VAL A 467 -16.86 -0.68 15.50
CA VAL A 467 -17.89 -0.32 14.54
C VAL A 467 -17.55 1.03 13.94
N SER A 468 -17.55 1.12 12.63
CA SER A 468 -17.06 2.29 11.88
C SER A 468 -18.04 2.69 10.78
N PRO A 469 -19.13 3.42 11.08
CA PRO A 469 -20.01 4.01 10.07
C PRO A 469 -19.29 5.15 9.33
N TYR A 470 -19.58 5.32 8.03
CA TYR A 470 -19.03 6.38 7.21
C TYR A 470 -19.93 6.79 6.07
N TYR A 471 -19.72 8.04 5.62
CA TYR A 471 -20.28 8.59 4.40
C TYR A 471 -19.18 9.32 3.64
N ASN A 472 -19.06 9.02 2.33
CA ASN A 472 -18.15 9.71 1.43
C ASN A 472 -18.91 10.21 0.21
N ARG A 473 -18.59 11.42 -0.25
CA ARG A 473 -19.09 11.97 -1.50
C ARG A 473 -17.94 12.35 -2.39
N VAL A 474 -17.84 11.68 -3.55
CA VAL A 474 -16.81 11.98 -4.56
C VAL A 474 -17.45 12.77 -5.69
N SER A 475 -17.02 14.01 -5.89
CA SER A 475 -17.48 14.91 -6.95
C SER A 475 -16.37 15.18 -7.98
N ASN A 476 -16.79 15.59 -9.19
CA ASN A 476 -15.91 15.77 -10.35
C ASN A 476 -15.11 14.52 -10.67
N LYS A 477 -15.70 13.33 -10.42
CA LYS A 477 -15.01 12.06 -10.67
C LYS A 477 -14.58 11.98 -12.13
N ILE A 478 -13.31 11.68 -12.35
CA ILE A 478 -12.73 11.52 -13.69
C ILE A 478 -13.13 10.14 -14.21
N VAL A 479 -13.85 10.12 -15.32
CA VAL A 479 -14.35 8.89 -15.97
C VAL A 479 -13.98 8.91 -17.43
N ALA A 480 -13.59 7.76 -17.95
CA ALA A 480 -13.45 7.57 -19.40
C ALA A 480 -14.84 7.32 -20.00
N ILE A 481 -15.25 8.14 -20.94
CA ILE A 481 -16.52 7.99 -21.66
C ILE A 481 -16.28 7.91 -23.17
N PRO A 482 -17.12 7.14 -23.93
CA PRO A 482 -17.06 7.13 -25.39
C PRO A 482 -17.49 8.49 -25.93
N THR A 483 -16.82 8.96 -26.96
CA THR A 483 -17.26 10.14 -27.74
C THR A 483 -18.37 9.74 -28.72
N LEU A 484 -18.76 10.64 -29.62
CA LEU A 484 -19.70 10.35 -30.70
C LEU A 484 -19.30 9.14 -31.56
N SER A 485 -18.03 8.77 -31.57
CA SER A 485 -17.54 7.51 -32.16
C SER A 485 -17.32 6.50 -31.04
N GLN A 486 -17.99 5.35 -31.08
CA GLN A 486 -17.82 4.25 -30.12
C GLN A 486 -16.37 3.73 -29.98
N PHE A 487 -15.50 4.11 -30.91
CA PHE A 487 -14.08 3.75 -30.89
C PHE A 487 -13.15 4.81 -30.29
N ARG A 488 -13.67 6.00 -29.97
CA ARG A 488 -12.92 7.06 -29.32
C ARG A 488 -13.47 7.35 -27.92
N TRP A 489 -12.60 7.36 -26.95
CA TRP A 489 -12.90 7.65 -25.54
C TRP A 489 -12.26 8.98 -25.16
N THR A 490 -12.81 9.66 -24.20
CA THR A 490 -12.20 10.85 -23.58
C THR A 490 -12.41 10.83 -22.09
N MET A 491 -11.53 11.51 -21.35
CA MET A 491 -11.65 11.69 -19.92
C MET A 491 -12.45 12.94 -19.59
N LEU A 492 -13.46 12.83 -18.73
CA LEU A 492 -14.29 13.95 -18.30
C LEU A 492 -14.54 13.93 -16.78
N ASN A 493 -14.74 15.11 -16.20
CA ASN A 493 -15.21 15.30 -14.83
C ASN A 493 -16.74 15.28 -14.77
N VAL A 494 -17.34 14.11 -14.90
CA VAL A 494 -18.81 13.99 -14.93
C VAL A 494 -19.34 13.15 -13.77
N GLY A 495 -18.48 12.52 -12.98
CA GLY A 495 -18.89 11.60 -11.94
C GLY A 495 -19.26 12.27 -10.62
N LEU A 496 -20.40 11.89 -10.07
CA LEU A 496 -20.79 12.11 -8.68
C LEU A 496 -21.12 10.75 -8.07
N VAL A 497 -20.44 10.37 -7.00
CA VAL A 497 -20.64 9.10 -6.31
C VAL A 497 -20.88 9.34 -4.84
N ASP A 498 -22.03 8.88 -4.33
CA ASP A 498 -22.33 8.85 -2.91
C ASP A 498 -22.07 7.45 -2.35
N ILE A 499 -21.31 7.38 -1.26
CA ILE A 499 -20.87 6.13 -0.65
C ILE A 499 -21.28 6.13 0.81
N THR A 500 -22.17 5.22 1.18
CA THR A 500 -22.58 4.99 2.57
C THR A 500 -22.14 3.59 2.98
N GLY A 501 -21.60 3.46 4.18
CA GLY A 501 -21.17 2.15 4.64
C GLY A 501 -20.89 2.06 6.13
N ALA A 502 -20.64 0.84 6.56
CA ALA A 502 -20.21 0.54 7.92
C ALA A 502 -19.25 -0.67 7.92
N ASP A 503 -18.17 -0.53 8.65
CA ASP A 503 -17.22 -1.60 8.89
C ASP A 503 -17.37 -2.09 10.33
N VAL A 504 -17.34 -3.42 10.53
CA VAL A 504 -17.38 -4.05 11.84
C VAL A 504 -16.19 -5.00 11.96
N LYS A 505 -15.48 -4.92 13.08
CA LYS A 505 -14.41 -5.84 13.43
C LYS A 505 -14.61 -6.32 14.86
N ALA A 506 -14.73 -7.63 15.04
CA ALA A 506 -14.71 -8.28 16.34
C ALA A 506 -13.44 -9.13 16.45
N SER A 507 -12.76 -9.07 17.58
CA SER A 507 -11.55 -9.84 17.83
C SER A 507 -11.55 -10.40 19.23
N ALA A 508 -11.00 -11.62 19.36
CA ALA A 508 -10.74 -12.26 20.65
C ALA A 508 -9.35 -12.85 20.61
N SER A 509 -8.56 -12.65 21.64
CA SER A 509 -7.29 -13.34 21.83
C SER A 509 -7.23 -13.90 23.24
N TRP A 510 -6.66 -15.09 23.36
CA TRP A 510 -6.51 -15.82 24.61
C TRP A 510 -5.10 -16.42 24.70
N HIS A 511 -4.55 -16.37 25.89
CA HIS A 511 -3.29 -17.03 26.19
C HIS A 511 -3.34 -17.69 27.57
N SER A 512 -2.81 -18.90 27.69
CA SER A 512 -2.67 -19.63 28.93
C SER A 512 -1.48 -20.60 28.84
N GLY A 513 -0.42 -20.32 29.59
CA GLY A 513 0.80 -21.11 29.53
C GLY A 513 1.37 -21.18 28.09
N PRO A 514 1.56 -22.40 27.52
CA PRO A 514 2.10 -22.54 26.16
C PRO A 514 1.06 -22.35 25.05
N TRP A 515 -0.22 -22.15 25.38
CA TRP A 515 -1.33 -22.06 24.45
C TRP A 515 -1.65 -20.60 24.11
N ARG A 516 -1.90 -20.37 22.84
CA ARG A 516 -2.34 -19.06 22.31
C ARG A 516 -3.44 -19.32 21.29
N ALA A 517 -4.51 -18.59 21.39
CA ALA A 517 -5.57 -18.61 20.38
C ALA A 517 -6.00 -17.20 20.07
N SER A 518 -6.30 -16.91 18.82
CA SER A 518 -6.91 -15.64 18.44
C SER A 518 -7.89 -15.84 17.30
N GLY A 519 -8.96 -15.03 17.32
CA GLY A 519 -9.96 -14.99 16.26
C GLY A 519 -10.29 -13.54 15.92
N THR A 520 -10.52 -13.29 14.65
CA THR A 520 -10.97 -11.97 14.17
C THR A 520 -12.04 -12.17 13.11
N LEU A 521 -13.20 -11.54 13.33
CA LEU A 521 -14.29 -11.41 12.37
C LEU A 521 -14.26 -9.98 11.82
N ARG A 522 -14.33 -9.84 10.50
CA ARG A 522 -14.44 -8.55 9.79
C ARG A 522 -15.62 -8.60 8.86
N TYR A 523 -16.38 -7.54 8.83
CA TYR A 523 -17.51 -7.37 7.94
C TYR A 523 -17.57 -5.92 7.46
N SER A 524 -17.84 -5.73 6.17
CA SER A 524 -18.04 -4.43 5.56
C SER A 524 -19.34 -4.43 4.76
N PHE A 525 -20.20 -3.48 5.06
CA PHE A 525 -21.33 -3.07 4.24
C PHE A 525 -20.98 -1.77 3.54
N GLN A 526 -21.19 -1.69 2.22
CA GLN A 526 -20.98 -0.46 1.48
C GLN A 526 -21.92 -0.34 0.28
N GLN A 527 -22.54 0.80 0.18
CA GLN A 527 -23.39 1.19 -0.94
C GLN A 527 -22.75 2.41 -1.60
N ALA A 528 -22.24 2.23 -2.82
CA ALA A 528 -21.57 3.28 -3.59
C ALA A 528 -22.37 3.52 -4.87
N LEU A 529 -23.14 4.60 -4.91
CA LEU A 529 -24.14 4.87 -5.92
C LEU A 529 -23.71 5.97 -6.89
N ASP A 530 -23.93 5.74 -8.15
CA ASP A 530 -23.74 6.74 -9.21
C ASP A 530 -24.89 7.75 -9.21
N HIS A 531 -24.57 9.00 -8.90
CA HIS A 531 -25.49 10.14 -8.97
C HIS A 531 -24.98 11.20 -9.98
N SER A 532 -24.25 10.77 -11.00
CA SER A 532 -23.60 11.66 -11.95
C SER A 532 -24.58 12.44 -12.83
N VAL A 533 -25.56 11.76 -13.40
CA VAL A 533 -26.55 12.36 -14.32
C VAL A 533 -27.94 11.98 -13.88
N PRO A 534 -28.77 12.92 -13.40
CA PRO A 534 -30.15 12.66 -13.04
C PRO A 534 -30.92 12.01 -14.21
N ASP A 535 -31.83 11.12 -13.90
CA ASP A 535 -32.70 10.39 -14.85
C ASP A 535 -31.98 9.52 -15.88
N SER A 536 -30.67 9.34 -15.75
CA SER A 536 -29.94 8.37 -16.57
C SER A 536 -30.23 6.93 -16.12
N GLN A 537 -30.02 5.97 -17.03
CA GLN A 537 -30.17 4.54 -16.70
C GLN A 537 -29.18 4.06 -15.62
N THR A 538 -28.15 4.83 -15.32
CA THR A 538 -27.14 4.50 -14.29
C THR A 538 -27.39 5.20 -12.97
N TRP A 539 -28.37 6.12 -12.90
CA TRP A 539 -28.69 6.85 -11.68
C TRP A 539 -29.10 5.91 -10.54
N GLY A 540 -28.41 6.01 -9.39
CA GLY A 540 -28.67 5.16 -8.24
C GLY A 540 -28.12 3.72 -8.36
N ASN A 541 -27.41 3.40 -9.42
CA ASN A 541 -26.76 2.11 -9.58
C ASN A 541 -25.43 2.02 -8.80
N GLN A 542 -25.12 0.80 -8.36
CA GLN A 542 -23.83 0.52 -7.71
C GLN A 542 -22.68 0.71 -8.71
N ILE A 543 -21.62 1.41 -8.31
CA ILE A 543 -20.43 1.56 -9.16
C ILE A 543 -19.69 0.23 -9.36
N PRO A 544 -18.91 0.09 -10.45
CA PRO A 544 -18.27 -1.17 -10.81
C PRO A 544 -17.33 -1.73 -9.75
N TYR A 545 -17.33 -3.08 -9.64
CA TYR A 545 -16.44 -3.88 -8.79
C TYR A 545 -16.58 -3.68 -7.28
N ILE A 546 -17.62 -3.00 -6.81
CA ILE A 546 -17.87 -2.78 -5.40
C ILE A 546 -18.97 -3.75 -4.93
N PRO A 547 -18.65 -4.74 -4.06
CA PRO A 547 -19.65 -5.58 -3.45
C PRO A 547 -20.37 -4.80 -2.32
N ARG A 548 -21.68 -5.00 -2.17
CA ARG A 548 -22.41 -4.43 -1.01
C ARG A 548 -21.99 -5.06 0.31
N HIS A 549 -21.66 -6.33 0.28
CA HIS A 549 -21.28 -7.10 1.46
C HIS A 549 -19.94 -7.80 1.21
N SER A 550 -19.02 -7.67 2.13
CA SER A 550 -17.77 -8.42 2.16
C SER A 550 -17.33 -8.69 3.59
N GLY A 551 -16.52 -9.70 3.79
CA GLY A 551 -16.05 -10.00 5.13
C GLY A 551 -14.97 -11.06 5.16
N SER A 552 -14.38 -11.25 6.35
CA SER A 552 -13.40 -12.32 6.59
C SER A 552 -13.46 -12.79 8.03
N VAL A 553 -13.09 -14.06 8.20
CA VAL A 553 -12.82 -14.68 9.49
C VAL A 553 -11.41 -15.19 9.48
N SER A 554 -10.62 -14.81 10.47
CA SER A 554 -9.27 -15.30 10.70
C SER A 554 -9.23 -15.98 12.06
N ALA A 555 -8.70 -17.20 12.13
CA ALA A 555 -8.46 -17.90 13.38
C ALA A 555 -7.01 -18.35 13.44
N SER A 556 -6.33 -18.15 14.56
CA SER A 556 -4.99 -18.68 14.76
C SER A 556 -4.89 -19.40 16.10
N PHE A 557 -4.11 -20.45 16.09
CA PHE A 557 -3.86 -21.30 17.25
C PHE A 557 -2.37 -21.59 17.35
N GLY A 558 -1.81 -21.42 18.52
CA GLY A 558 -0.40 -21.68 18.79
C GLY A 558 -0.21 -22.55 20.01
N TRP A 559 0.68 -23.53 19.90
CA TRP A 559 1.11 -24.38 21.01
C TRP A 559 2.64 -24.49 20.98
N LYS A 560 3.29 -23.90 21.99
CA LYS A 560 4.76 -23.82 22.00
C LYS A 560 5.30 -23.19 20.69
N ASP A 561 6.01 -24.00 19.92
CA ASP A 561 6.67 -23.64 18.67
C ASP A 561 5.84 -23.98 17.41
N LEU A 562 4.68 -24.60 17.58
CA LEU A 562 3.73 -24.90 16.50
C LEU A 562 2.67 -23.79 16.44
N ALA A 563 2.40 -23.30 15.25
CA ALA A 563 1.33 -22.34 14.99
C ALA A 563 0.52 -22.75 13.77
N PHE A 564 -0.79 -22.54 13.85
CA PHE A 564 -1.76 -22.81 12.79
C PHE A 564 -2.62 -21.57 12.58
N THR A 565 -2.94 -21.25 11.32
CA THR A 565 -3.93 -20.24 10.97
C THR A 565 -4.92 -20.77 9.96
N TRP A 566 -6.15 -20.28 10.08
CA TRP A 566 -7.21 -20.45 9.11
C TRP A 566 -7.81 -19.09 8.80
N ASP A 567 -7.85 -18.74 7.51
CA ASP A 567 -8.43 -17.51 7.01
C ASP A 567 -9.51 -17.84 5.99
N SER A 568 -10.70 -17.27 6.16
CA SER A 568 -11.79 -17.34 5.19
C SER A 568 -12.25 -15.95 4.84
N SER A 569 -12.43 -15.65 3.56
CA SER A 569 -12.93 -14.39 3.06
C SER A 569 -14.15 -14.60 2.17
N PHE A 570 -15.09 -13.65 2.25
CA PHE A 570 -16.29 -13.60 1.44
C PHE A 570 -16.36 -12.28 0.69
N THR A 571 -16.67 -12.33 -0.60
CA THR A 571 -16.96 -11.17 -1.43
C THR A 571 -18.32 -11.37 -2.07
N GLY A 572 -19.26 -10.46 -1.80
CA GLY A 572 -20.62 -10.51 -2.32
C GLY A 572 -20.69 -10.25 -3.82
N SER A 573 -21.90 -10.38 -4.35
CA SER A 573 -22.19 -10.05 -5.75
C SER A 573 -21.87 -8.58 -6.06
N ARG A 574 -21.47 -8.33 -7.30
CA ARG A 574 -21.10 -7.00 -7.79
C ARG A 574 -21.27 -6.92 -9.30
N TRP A 575 -21.06 -5.74 -9.84
CA TRP A 575 -21.19 -5.48 -11.26
C TRP A 575 -19.84 -5.01 -11.82
N SER A 576 -19.55 -5.37 -13.06
CA SER A 576 -18.34 -4.91 -13.76
C SER A 576 -18.54 -3.59 -14.51
N ARG A 577 -19.80 -3.13 -14.66
CA ARG A 577 -20.17 -1.84 -15.25
C ARG A 577 -21.30 -1.19 -14.45
N THR A 578 -21.40 0.14 -14.53
CA THR A 578 -22.44 0.92 -13.83
C THR A 578 -23.87 0.63 -14.32
N ALA A 579 -24.02 0.08 -15.52
CA ALA A 579 -25.34 -0.30 -16.04
C ALA A 579 -26.06 -1.37 -15.21
N ASN A 580 -25.34 -2.16 -14.41
CA ASN A 580 -25.87 -3.18 -13.50
C ASN A 580 -26.80 -4.21 -14.20
N THR A 581 -26.51 -4.55 -15.44
CA THR A 581 -27.27 -5.55 -16.22
C THR A 581 -26.69 -6.95 -16.06
N PRO A 582 -27.48 -8.03 -16.31
CA PRO A 582 -27.03 -9.41 -16.12
C PRO A 582 -25.71 -9.78 -16.80
N ASP A 583 -25.42 -9.20 -17.97
CA ASP A 583 -24.17 -9.45 -18.72
C ASP A 583 -22.92 -8.97 -17.96
N TYR A 584 -23.07 -8.07 -17.01
CA TYR A 584 -21.99 -7.48 -16.22
C TYR A 584 -22.01 -7.94 -14.77
N TYR A 585 -22.84 -8.96 -14.46
CA TYR A 585 -22.92 -9.54 -13.12
C TYR A 585 -21.70 -10.39 -12.81
N LEU A 586 -21.14 -10.21 -11.64
CA LEU A 586 -20.08 -11.02 -11.04
C LEU A 586 -20.61 -11.72 -9.80
N ALA A 587 -20.63 -13.05 -9.85
CA ALA A 587 -21.11 -13.88 -8.75
C ALA A 587 -20.30 -13.70 -7.46
N PRO A 588 -20.92 -13.88 -6.30
CA PRO A 588 -20.21 -13.91 -5.02
C PRO A 588 -19.28 -15.11 -4.93
N TRP A 589 -18.26 -15.01 -4.10
CA TRP A 589 -17.32 -16.10 -3.85
C TRP A 589 -16.80 -16.08 -2.41
N SER A 590 -16.39 -17.26 -1.93
CA SER A 590 -15.69 -17.44 -0.67
C SER A 590 -14.38 -18.19 -0.89
N LEU A 591 -13.33 -17.73 -0.25
CA LEU A 591 -12.01 -18.36 -0.28
C LEU A 591 -11.58 -18.71 1.12
N SER A 592 -10.95 -19.86 1.27
CA SER A 592 -10.35 -20.29 2.55
C SER A 592 -8.89 -20.64 2.33
N SER A 593 -8.04 -20.18 3.24
CA SER A 593 -6.60 -20.49 3.28
C SER A 593 -6.22 -21.03 4.64
N ALA A 594 -5.25 -21.92 4.66
CA ALA A 594 -4.70 -22.52 5.88
C ALA A 594 -3.18 -22.40 5.88
N ALA A 595 -2.59 -22.13 7.04
CA ALA A 595 -1.14 -22.16 7.18
C ALA A 595 -0.73 -22.85 8.49
N VAL A 596 0.37 -23.60 8.41
CA VAL A 596 1.03 -24.23 9.55
C VAL A 596 2.48 -23.78 9.57
N GLN A 597 2.99 -23.40 10.73
CA GLN A 597 4.39 -23.09 10.92
C GLN A 597 4.94 -23.80 12.16
N TYR A 598 6.12 -24.37 12.03
CA TYR A 598 6.88 -24.94 13.13
C TYR A 598 8.23 -24.21 13.27
N THR A 599 8.59 -23.82 14.49
CA THR A 599 9.81 -23.08 14.80
C THR A 599 10.76 -23.95 15.63
N LEU A 600 11.86 -24.35 15.04
CA LEU A 600 12.96 -25.03 15.74
C LEU A 600 13.92 -23.98 16.28
N ARG A 601 14.01 -23.82 17.61
CA ARG A 601 14.96 -22.93 18.26
C ARG A 601 16.21 -23.68 18.67
N PHE A 602 17.36 -23.20 18.21
CA PHE A 602 18.64 -23.78 18.61
C PHE A 602 19.10 -23.11 19.89
N ARG A 603 19.30 -23.93 20.94
CA ARG A 603 19.88 -23.49 22.19
C ARG A 603 21.33 -23.06 21.94
N GLU A 604 21.68 -21.82 22.24
CA GLU A 604 23.10 -21.44 22.29
C GLU A 604 23.77 -22.25 23.39
N ARG A 605 24.74 -23.09 23.05
CA ARG A 605 25.74 -23.52 24.02
C ARG A 605 26.48 -22.27 24.43
N ASP A 606 26.55 -22.04 25.73
CA ASP A 606 27.18 -20.89 26.39
C ASP A 606 28.43 -20.44 25.64
N VAL A 607 28.30 -19.38 24.84
CA VAL A 607 29.46 -18.55 24.48
C VAL A 607 29.62 -17.55 25.63
N ALA A 608 30.16 -18.08 26.71
CA ALA A 608 30.39 -17.37 27.98
C ALA A 608 31.51 -16.32 27.88
N ASP A 609 31.79 -15.74 26.71
CA ASP A 609 32.97 -14.88 26.58
C ASP A 609 32.75 -13.46 26.04
N ARG A 610 31.51 -12.94 26.04
CA ARG A 610 31.29 -11.48 25.90
C ARG A 610 30.05 -11.05 26.66
N PRO A 611 30.15 -10.53 27.90
CA PRO A 611 29.03 -9.95 28.61
C PRO A 611 28.53 -8.70 27.85
N GLY A 612 27.27 -8.72 27.39
CA GLY A 612 26.56 -7.55 26.91
C GLY A 612 26.12 -7.49 25.45
N ALA A 613 26.32 -8.52 24.64
CA ALA A 613 25.72 -8.57 23.31
C ALA A 613 24.43 -9.40 23.33
N PRO A 614 23.24 -8.81 23.16
CA PRO A 614 22.03 -9.61 22.90
C PRO A 614 22.19 -10.31 21.54
N SER A 615 22.33 -11.65 21.55
CA SER A 615 22.32 -12.45 20.32
C SER A 615 20.86 -12.68 19.93
N ALA A 616 20.55 -12.53 18.64
CA ALA A 616 19.31 -13.05 18.10
C ALA A 616 19.44 -14.59 18.09
N GLY A 617 18.65 -15.29 18.93
CA GLY A 617 18.71 -16.75 18.99
C GLY A 617 18.47 -17.37 17.61
N ARG A 618 19.27 -18.41 17.27
CA ARG A 618 19.14 -19.11 15.99
C ARG A 618 17.84 -19.89 15.92
N ALA A 619 17.11 -19.79 14.80
CA ALA A 619 15.88 -20.50 14.61
C ALA A 619 15.71 -20.95 13.14
N LEU A 620 15.17 -22.16 12.97
CA LEU A 620 14.70 -22.68 11.68
C LEU A 620 13.18 -22.69 11.71
N LEU A 621 12.56 -22.00 10.76
CA LEU A 621 11.11 -21.94 10.60
C LEU A 621 10.73 -22.78 9.37
N LEU A 622 9.80 -23.70 9.56
CA LEU A 622 9.24 -24.53 8.49
C LEU A 622 7.77 -24.19 8.36
N GLY A 623 7.33 -23.83 7.17
CA GLY A 623 5.96 -23.40 6.93
C GLY A 623 5.34 -24.07 5.72
N VAL A 624 4.03 -24.32 5.81
CA VAL A 624 3.17 -24.74 4.70
C VAL A 624 1.97 -23.80 4.68
N THR A 625 1.67 -23.26 3.52
CA THR A 625 0.48 -22.43 3.27
C THR A 625 -0.32 -23.04 2.13
N ILE A 626 -1.61 -23.14 2.29
CA ILE A 626 -2.55 -23.60 1.26
C ILE A 626 -3.56 -22.47 1.05
N ASP A 627 -3.63 -21.98 -0.17
CA ASP A 627 -4.59 -20.96 -0.57
C ASP A 627 -5.71 -21.62 -1.39
N ASN A 628 -6.92 -21.05 -1.27
CA ASN A 628 -8.12 -21.56 -1.93
C ASN A 628 -8.30 -23.07 -1.72
N VAL A 629 -8.36 -23.49 -0.45
CA VAL A 629 -8.43 -24.91 -0.01
C VAL A 629 -9.55 -25.68 -0.72
N PHE A 630 -10.67 -25.02 -1.00
CA PHE A 630 -11.84 -25.66 -1.64
C PHE A 630 -11.82 -25.57 -3.17
N ASN A 631 -10.74 -25.08 -3.77
CA ASN A 631 -10.58 -24.91 -5.22
C ASN A 631 -11.75 -24.13 -5.86
N THR A 632 -12.25 -23.12 -5.17
CA THR A 632 -13.36 -22.29 -5.64
C THR A 632 -12.95 -21.49 -6.87
N PRO A 633 -13.64 -21.59 -8.00
CA PRO A 633 -13.39 -20.74 -9.15
C PRO A 633 -13.93 -19.33 -8.90
N TYR A 634 -13.11 -18.32 -9.16
CA TYR A 634 -13.50 -16.93 -8.93
C TYR A 634 -12.80 -15.95 -9.87
N GLN A 635 -13.36 -14.74 -9.97
CA GLN A 635 -12.81 -13.63 -10.71
C GLN A 635 -12.89 -12.36 -9.86
N VAL A 636 -11.78 -11.64 -9.74
CA VAL A 636 -11.78 -10.29 -9.14
C VAL A 636 -12.20 -9.26 -10.17
N VAL A 637 -11.68 -9.37 -11.38
CA VAL A 637 -12.02 -8.57 -12.56
C VAL A 637 -12.69 -9.48 -13.59
N GLN A 638 -13.76 -9.00 -14.23
CA GLN A 638 -14.49 -9.77 -15.24
C GLN A 638 -13.57 -10.24 -16.38
N GLY A 639 -13.64 -11.53 -16.70
CA GLY A 639 -12.77 -12.13 -17.71
C GLY A 639 -11.37 -12.50 -17.24
N TYR A 640 -11.02 -12.23 -15.96
CA TYR A 640 -9.73 -12.61 -15.38
C TYR A 640 -9.93 -13.73 -14.33
N PRO A 641 -9.94 -15.00 -14.79
CA PRO A 641 -10.01 -16.12 -13.84
C PRO A 641 -8.78 -16.12 -12.94
N MET A 642 -9.00 -16.36 -11.66
CA MET A 642 -7.98 -16.40 -10.63
C MET A 642 -7.50 -17.83 -10.39
N PRO A 643 -6.29 -18.03 -9.80
CA PRO A 643 -5.80 -19.34 -9.44
C PRO A 643 -6.77 -20.10 -8.52
N GLY A 644 -6.95 -21.38 -8.77
CA GLY A 644 -7.65 -22.30 -7.88
C GLY A 644 -6.79 -22.68 -6.67
N PHE A 645 -6.88 -23.94 -6.24
CA PHE A 645 -6.05 -24.47 -5.16
C PHE A 645 -4.57 -24.24 -5.41
N SER A 646 -3.87 -23.70 -4.42
CA SER A 646 -2.41 -23.55 -4.46
C SER A 646 -1.77 -23.84 -3.11
N ALA A 647 -0.58 -24.44 -3.14
CA ALA A 647 0.19 -24.77 -1.96
C ALA A 647 1.61 -24.19 -2.06
N GLN A 648 2.13 -23.71 -0.94
CA GLN A 648 3.45 -23.17 -0.82
C GLN A 648 4.17 -23.74 0.41
N PHE A 649 5.42 -24.09 0.25
CA PHE A 649 6.34 -24.49 1.32
C PHE A 649 7.34 -23.37 1.56
N SER A 650 7.71 -23.15 2.79
CA SER A 650 8.73 -22.17 3.18
C SER A 650 9.71 -22.76 4.20
N VAL A 651 10.97 -22.46 4.00
CA VAL A 651 12.05 -22.74 4.95
C VAL A 651 12.78 -21.44 5.19
N SER A 652 12.93 -21.05 6.45
CA SER A 652 13.63 -19.82 6.83
C SER A 652 14.58 -20.09 7.97
N PHE A 653 15.82 -19.64 7.84
CA PHE A 653 16.83 -19.72 8.89
C PHE A 653 17.18 -18.31 9.36
N ARG A 654 17.03 -18.08 10.66
CA ARG A 654 17.36 -16.82 11.35
C ARG A 654 18.56 -17.02 12.27
N TRP A 655 19.47 -16.03 12.32
CA TRP A 655 20.66 -16.06 13.19
C TRP A 655 20.98 -14.71 13.82
#